data_55a4f6e363834719f44c2a1bb32b3794
#
_entry.id   55a4f6e363834719f44c2a1bb32b3794
#
_cell.length_a   1.000
_cell.length_b   1.000
_cell.length_c   1.000
_cell.angle_alpha   90.00
_cell.angle_beta   90.00
_cell.angle_gamma   90.00
#
_symmetry.space_group_name_H-M   'P 1'
#
loop_
_entity.id
_entity.type
_entity.pdbx_description
1 polymer ?
#
loop_
_entity_poly.entity_id
_entity_poly.type
_entity_poly.pdbx_seq_one_letter_code
_entity_poly.pdbx_strand_id
1 'polypeptide(L)'
;VSPKQLVSVAASLIPFLENDDANRALMGSNMQRQAVPTLRAEAPLVGTGIEEVVARDSGAAVLAKRAGIIDQVDAMRIVVRATEDLEPGDPGVDIYRMRKFQRSNQNTCINQRPLVKVGDTVQQGEVIADGPSTDMGELALGKNVIVAFMPWNGYNYEDSILISERIARDDVFTSVHIEEFEVAARDTKLGPEEITRDIPNVGEEALRNLDEAGIVYIGADVEPGDILVGKITPKGESPMTPEEKLLRAIFGEKASDVRDTSLRVKPGDFGTVVEVRVFNRHGVEKDERALQIEREEIERLARDRDDELAILDRNIYARLSDLILGKVAVKGPRGVRPNSEITQDLLDSLSRGQWWQLAIEDEEDAKIVEALNEQYEAQKRQLDARFEDKVEKVRRGDDLPPGVMKMVKVFIAVKRKLQPGDKMAGRHGNKGVISRVVPMEDMPFLADGTPVDFCLNPLGVPSRMNVGQILETHMGWAARGLGIKVDDALDEYRRSGDLTPVREAMRIAYGDEVYEEGLSDMDENRLLEAAGNVARGVPIATPVFDGAKEGDVNDALVRAGFSESGQSVLFDGRTGEQFSRPVTVGVKYLLKLHHLVDDKIHARSTGPYSLVTQQPLGGKAQFGGQRFGEMEVWALEAYGAAYTLQEMLTVKSDDVAGRTKVYESIVKGEDNFEAGVPESFNVLVKEVRGLGLNMELLDAEEDE
;
A
#
# COMPACT_ATOMS: atom_id res chain seq x y z
N VAL A 1 -10.47 24.72 26.71
CA VAL A 1 -11.09 23.52 26.09
C VAL A 1 -11.38 23.84 24.65
N SER A 2 -10.80 23.09 23.71
CA SER A 2 -11.01 23.31 22.27
C SER A 2 -12.28 22.57 21.82
N PRO A 3 -13.10 23.14 20.91
CA PRO A 3 -14.25 22.44 20.31
C PRO A 3 -13.85 21.12 19.62
N LYS A 4 -12.61 20.99 19.16
CA LYS A 4 -12.05 19.78 18.56
C LYS A 4 -12.08 18.56 19.49
N GLN A 5 -12.13 18.75 20.81
CA GLN A 5 -12.19 17.66 21.81
C GLN A 5 -13.53 16.93 21.85
N LEU A 6 -14.58 17.47 21.22
CA LEU A 6 -15.90 16.84 21.14
C LEU A 6 -15.96 15.65 20.18
N VAL A 7 -15.02 15.52 19.27
CA VAL A 7 -15.01 14.53 18.20
C VAL A 7 -13.74 13.67 18.23
N SER A 8 -13.79 12.49 17.61
CA SER A 8 -12.62 11.64 17.43
C SER A 8 -11.62 12.27 16.45
N VAL A 9 -10.37 11.80 16.46
CA VAL A 9 -9.33 12.26 15.53
C VAL A 9 -9.78 12.11 14.08
N ALA A 10 -10.36 10.97 13.72
CA ALA A 10 -10.85 10.74 12.36
C ALA A 10 -11.98 11.70 11.96
N ALA A 11 -12.90 11.99 12.85
CA ALA A 11 -13.97 12.97 12.59
C ALA A 11 -13.41 14.40 12.51
N SER A 12 -12.37 14.73 13.28
CA SER A 12 -11.74 16.04 13.25
C SER A 12 -10.95 16.33 11.97
N LEU A 13 -10.72 15.33 11.13
CA LEU A 13 -10.12 15.46 9.80
C LEU A 13 -11.13 15.77 8.68
N ILE A 14 -12.43 15.85 9.01
CA ILE A 14 -13.49 16.17 8.05
C ILE A 14 -13.68 17.68 7.99
N PRO A 15 -13.40 18.38 6.89
CA PRO A 15 -13.67 19.80 6.75
C PRO A 15 -15.18 20.04 6.71
N PHE A 16 -15.65 21.18 7.21
CA PHE A 16 -17.08 21.52 7.27
C PHE A 16 -17.96 20.47 7.96
N LEU A 17 -17.43 19.80 8.99
CA LEU A 17 -18.14 18.76 9.74
C LEU A 17 -19.45 19.27 10.34
N GLU A 18 -19.48 20.54 10.77
CA GLU A 18 -20.63 21.23 11.35
C GLU A 18 -21.83 21.33 10.41
N ASN A 19 -21.59 21.21 9.11
CA ASN A 19 -22.62 21.27 8.05
C ASN A 19 -23.10 19.87 7.61
N ASP A 20 -22.60 18.81 8.22
CA ASP A 20 -22.95 17.44 7.91
C ASP A 20 -23.83 16.81 8.99
N ASP A 21 -24.75 15.94 8.58
CA ASP A 21 -25.52 15.10 9.51
C ASP A 21 -24.57 14.12 10.25
N ALA A 22 -24.88 13.89 11.54
CA ALA A 22 -24.05 13.06 12.41
C ALA A 22 -23.87 11.61 11.88
N ASN A 23 -24.91 11.03 11.28
CA ASN A 23 -24.83 9.69 10.71
C ASN A 23 -23.86 9.63 9.54
N ARG A 24 -23.84 10.67 8.70
CA ARG A 24 -22.92 10.76 7.55
C ARG A 24 -21.50 11.08 7.99
N ALA A 25 -21.31 11.91 9.00
CA ALA A 25 -20.03 12.16 9.62
C ALA A 25 -19.41 10.87 10.19
N LEU A 26 -20.21 10.03 10.86
CA LEU A 26 -19.78 8.71 11.33
C LEU A 26 -19.33 7.81 10.18
N MET A 27 -20.10 7.75 9.09
CA MET A 27 -19.72 6.96 7.91
C MET A 27 -18.42 7.48 7.28
N GLY A 28 -18.26 8.80 7.14
CA GLY A 28 -17.06 9.44 6.63
C GLY A 28 -15.83 9.14 7.48
N SER A 29 -15.94 9.26 8.78
CA SER A 29 -14.89 8.91 9.75
C SER A 29 -14.47 7.45 9.62
N ASN A 30 -15.42 6.51 9.52
CA ASN A 30 -15.12 5.09 9.35
C ASN A 30 -14.44 4.79 8.00
N MET A 31 -14.87 5.45 6.92
CA MET A 31 -14.30 5.24 5.59
C MET A 31 -12.87 5.81 5.44
N GLN A 32 -12.53 6.90 6.13
CA GLN A 32 -11.15 7.39 6.17
C GLN A 32 -10.18 6.32 6.69
N ARG A 33 -10.59 5.50 7.66
CA ARG A 33 -9.76 4.39 8.20
C ARG A 33 -9.59 3.22 7.22
N GLN A 34 -10.40 3.15 6.16
CA GLN A 34 -10.34 2.11 5.13
C GLN A 34 -9.64 2.59 3.84
N ALA A 35 -9.06 3.79 3.85
CA ALA A 35 -8.39 4.34 2.70
C ALA A 35 -7.12 3.55 2.35
N VAL A 36 -6.90 3.30 1.06
CA VAL A 36 -5.72 2.62 0.54
C VAL A 36 -4.66 3.65 0.17
N PRO A 37 -3.39 3.45 0.58
CA PRO A 37 -2.30 4.31 0.13
C PRO A 37 -2.16 4.25 -1.40
N THR A 38 -2.14 5.42 -2.04
CA THR A 38 -1.91 5.54 -3.48
C THR A 38 -0.42 5.53 -3.79
N LEU A 39 -0.07 5.27 -5.05
CA LEU A 39 1.33 5.23 -5.52
C LEU A 39 2.09 6.53 -5.21
N ARG A 40 1.42 7.67 -5.38
CA ARG A 40 1.90 8.98 -4.95
C ARG A 40 0.87 9.56 -3.99
N ALA A 41 1.27 9.92 -2.80
CA ALA A 41 0.41 10.63 -1.87
C ALA A 41 0.18 12.07 -2.34
N GLU A 42 -0.94 12.67 -1.94
CA GLU A 42 -1.28 14.06 -2.20
C GLU A 42 -2.09 14.60 -1.03
N ALA A 43 -1.62 15.67 -0.41
CA ALA A 43 -2.32 16.32 0.68
C ALA A 43 -3.63 16.95 0.20
N PRO A 44 -4.69 17.01 1.05
CA PRO A 44 -5.93 17.65 0.68
C PRO A 44 -5.75 19.16 0.52
N LEU A 45 -6.33 19.75 -0.53
CA LEU A 45 -6.36 21.20 -0.71
C LEU A 45 -7.21 21.89 0.36
N VAL A 46 -8.28 21.22 0.80
CA VAL A 46 -9.13 21.69 1.89
C VAL A 46 -8.96 20.73 3.07
N GLY A 47 -8.27 21.19 4.10
CA GLY A 47 -7.98 20.43 5.30
C GLY A 47 -8.57 21.09 6.55
N THR A 48 -8.28 20.50 7.70
CA THR A 48 -8.72 21.01 9.03
C THR A 48 -7.58 21.59 9.87
N GLY A 49 -6.34 21.50 9.36
CA GLY A 49 -5.12 21.96 10.05
C GLY A 49 -4.60 21.02 11.13
N ILE A 50 -5.16 19.79 11.26
CA ILE A 50 -4.65 18.74 12.15
C ILE A 50 -3.86 17.66 11.39
N GLU A 51 -3.86 17.69 10.09
CA GLU A 51 -3.26 16.67 9.23
C GLU A 51 -1.77 16.48 9.53
N GLU A 52 -1.04 17.57 9.76
CA GLU A 52 0.39 17.54 10.11
C GLU A 52 0.61 16.84 11.46
N VAL A 53 -0.15 17.22 12.48
CA VAL A 53 -0.03 16.63 13.83
C VAL A 53 -0.37 15.14 13.82
N VAL A 54 -1.41 14.76 13.08
CA VAL A 54 -1.83 13.34 12.95
C VAL A 54 -0.77 12.54 12.21
N ALA A 55 -0.21 13.06 11.12
CA ALA A 55 0.85 12.38 10.37
C ALA A 55 2.11 12.19 11.21
N ARG A 56 2.54 13.24 11.93
CA ARG A 56 3.69 13.21 12.83
C ARG A 56 3.49 12.19 13.96
N ASP A 57 2.37 12.23 14.65
CA ASP A 57 2.12 11.41 15.83
C ASP A 57 1.73 9.97 15.47
N SER A 58 1.36 9.68 14.22
CA SER A 58 1.05 8.32 13.75
C SER A 58 2.26 7.39 13.70
N GLY A 59 3.49 7.93 13.65
CA GLY A 59 4.71 7.16 13.47
C GLY A 59 4.93 6.61 12.05
N ALA A 60 4.09 7.00 11.06
CA ALA A 60 4.28 6.64 9.66
C ALA A 60 5.43 7.41 9.01
N ALA A 61 5.58 8.68 9.38
CA ALA A 61 6.67 9.54 8.96
C ALA A 61 7.91 9.35 9.86
N VAL A 62 9.09 9.62 9.32
CA VAL A 62 10.35 9.61 10.07
C VAL A 62 10.61 10.99 10.64
N LEU A 63 10.80 11.08 11.95
CA LEU A 63 11.03 12.33 12.66
C LEU A 63 12.50 12.47 13.08
N ALA A 64 13.04 13.68 13.07
CA ALA A 64 14.35 13.99 13.63
C ALA A 64 14.31 13.88 15.17
N LYS A 65 15.21 13.10 15.75
CA LYS A 65 15.31 12.90 17.20
C LYS A 65 15.85 14.13 17.92
N ARG A 66 16.70 14.90 17.24
CA ARG A 66 17.35 16.11 17.74
C ARG A 66 17.67 17.07 16.59
N ALA A 67 17.99 18.29 16.91
CA ALA A 67 18.40 19.31 15.95
C ALA A 67 19.75 18.94 15.30
N GLY A 68 19.87 19.20 14.01
CA GLY A 68 21.08 18.87 13.28
C GLY A 68 21.11 19.37 11.85
N ILE A 69 22.19 19.05 11.16
CA ILE A 69 22.39 19.32 9.73
C ILE A 69 22.42 17.99 8.99
N ILE A 70 21.73 17.94 7.87
CA ILE A 70 21.71 16.76 7.01
C ILE A 70 23.06 16.58 6.32
N ASP A 71 23.78 15.52 6.64
CA ASP A 71 25.10 15.20 6.08
C ASP A 71 25.01 14.38 4.80
N GLN A 72 24.12 13.36 4.79
CA GLN A 72 23.90 12.49 3.64
C GLN A 72 22.42 12.11 3.52
N VAL A 73 21.95 12.00 2.28
CA VAL A 73 20.63 11.50 1.94
C VAL A 73 20.75 10.50 0.80
N ASP A 74 20.24 9.30 1.01
CA ASP A 74 20.01 8.32 -0.05
C ASP A 74 18.60 7.74 0.06
N ALA A 75 18.24 6.85 -0.88
CA ALA A 75 16.90 6.26 -0.90
C ALA A 75 16.58 5.41 0.34
N MET A 76 17.60 4.88 1.02
CA MET A 76 17.43 3.93 2.14
C MET A 76 17.74 4.54 3.51
N ARG A 77 18.52 5.65 3.56
CA ARG A 77 18.94 6.25 4.82
C ARG A 77 19.16 7.77 4.72
N ILE A 78 18.97 8.42 5.85
CA ILE A 78 19.27 9.82 6.08
C ILE A 78 20.24 9.89 7.24
N VAL A 79 21.31 10.67 7.09
CA VAL A 79 22.33 10.88 8.11
C VAL A 79 22.23 12.33 8.58
N VAL A 80 21.97 12.51 9.87
CA VAL A 80 21.85 13.82 10.51
C VAL A 80 23.01 13.99 11.47
N ARG A 81 23.78 15.06 11.30
CA ARG A 81 24.84 15.46 12.23
C ARG A 81 24.25 16.44 13.23
N ALA A 82 24.30 16.10 14.51
CA ALA A 82 23.78 16.94 15.58
C ALA A 82 24.55 18.27 15.67
N THR A 83 23.81 19.34 15.92
CA THR A 83 24.36 20.70 16.15
C THR A 83 24.31 21.10 17.61
N GLU A 84 23.57 20.37 18.45
CA GLU A 84 23.49 20.63 19.90
C GLU A 84 24.70 20.06 20.64
N ASP A 85 24.91 20.56 21.86
CA ASP A 85 25.96 20.07 22.76
C ASP A 85 25.75 18.56 23.00
N LEU A 86 26.80 17.80 22.71
CA LEU A 86 26.77 16.35 22.78
C LEU A 86 27.15 15.90 24.18
N GLU A 87 26.35 15.01 24.78
CA GLU A 87 26.72 14.34 26.01
C GLU A 87 27.96 13.47 25.80
N PRO A 88 28.80 13.27 26.84
CA PRO A 88 29.90 12.32 26.79
C PRO A 88 29.37 10.92 26.45
N GLY A 89 29.81 10.34 25.33
CA GLY A 89 29.33 9.02 24.86
C GLY A 89 28.39 9.07 23.65
N ASP A 90 27.98 10.25 23.21
CA ASP A 90 27.11 10.40 22.03
C ASP A 90 27.94 10.52 20.72
N PRO A 91 27.64 9.71 19.68
CA PRO A 91 28.35 9.76 18.40
C PRO A 91 28.23 11.08 17.66
N GLY A 92 27.24 11.90 17.98
CA GLY A 92 26.96 13.14 17.27
C GLY A 92 26.35 12.95 15.87
N VAL A 93 25.97 11.72 15.53
CA VAL A 93 25.37 11.40 14.25
C VAL A 93 24.21 10.45 14.46
N ASP A 94 23.07 10.77 13.87
CA ASP A 94 21.89 9.91 13.81
C ASP A 94 21.69 9.36 12.42
N ILE A 95 21.56 8.05 12.31
CA ILE A 95 21.28 7.35 11.05
C ILE A 95 19.85 6.85 11.08
N TYR A 96 19.02 7.39 10.17
CA TYR A 96 17.63 6.99 9.99
C TYR A 96 17.52 6.07 8.80
N ARG A 97 17.05 4.84 9.03
CA ARG A 97 16.80 3.87 7.96
C ARG A 97 15.35 3.92 7.54
N MET A 98 15.10 4.09 6.25
CA MET A 98 13.77 4.12 5.68
C MET A 98 13.28 2.73 5.29
N ARG A 99 12.00 2.49 5.51
CA ARG A 99 11.33 1.26 5.05
C ARG A 99 11.01 1.41 3.57
N LYS A 100 11.48 0.45 2.77
CA LYS A 100 11.30 0.45 1.32
C LYS A 100 10.46 -0.73 0.88
N PHE A 101 9.31 -0.46 0.24
CA PHE A 101 8.45 -1.44 -0.41
C PHE A 101 8.12 -2.68 0.45
N GLN A 102 7.85 -2.47 1.73
CA GLN A 102 7.47 -3.54 2.65
C GLN A 102 5.96 -3.77 2.62
N ARG A 103 5.55 -5.01 2.81
CA ARG A 103 4.15 -5.36 2.97
C ARG A 103 3.62 -4.90 4.32
N SER A 104 2.47 -4.25 4.33
CA SER A 104 1.71 -3.95 5.56
C SER A 104 0.82 -5.13 5.96
N ASN A 105 0.23 -5.07 7.16
CA ASN A 105 -0.73 -6.08 7.62
C ASN A 105 -1.99 -6.18 6.72
N GLN A 106 -2.29 -5.13 5.97
CA GLN A 106 -3.43 -5.05 5.03
C GLN A 106 -3.01 -5.31 3.57
N ASN A 107 -1.83 -5.89 3.33
CA ASN A 107 -1.27 -6.15 2.01
C ASN A 107 -0.96 -4.90 1.18
N THR A 108 -0.97 -3.72 1.78
CA THR A 108 -0.59 -2.47 1.12
C THR A 108 0.91 -2.25 1.18
N CYS A 109 1.44 -1.42 0.29
CA CYS A 109 2.87 -1.11 0.23
C CYS A 109 3.24 -0.03 1.25
N ILE A 110 4.25 -0.30 2.07
CA ILE A 110 4.91 0.68 2.94
C ILE A 110 6.19 1.13 2.26
N ASN A 111 6.26 2.39 1.88
CA ASN A 111 7.44 2.99 1.28
C ASN A 111 7.66 4.38 1.88
N GLN A 112 8.85 4.63 2.44
CA GLN A 112 9.23 5.92 2.99
C GLN A 112 10.15 6.65 2.01
N ARG A 113 9.97 7.96 1.85
CA ARG A 113 10.74 8.81 0.94
C ARG A 113 11.32 10.00 1.68
N PRO A 114 12.61 10.35 1.45
CA PRO A 114 13.21 11.53 2.06
C PRO A 114 12.56 12.81 1.52
N LEU A 115 12.40 13.80 2.41
CA LEU A 115 11.94 15.16 2.07
C LEU A 115 13.12 16.14 2.03
N VAL A 116 14.14 15.89 2.84
CA VAL A 116 15.26 16.78 3.09
C VAL A 116 16.38 16.62 2.05
N LYS A 117 17.15 17.66 1.85
CA LYS A 117 18.34 17.68 1.00
C LYS A 117 19.61 17.77 1.86
N VAL A 118 20.75 17.41 1.28
CA VAL A 118 22.05 17.56 1.95
C VAL A 118 22.33 19.04 2.23
N GLY A 119 22.68 19.35 3.49
CA GLY A 119 22.94 20.71 3.95
C GLY A 119 21.75 21.39 4.63
N ASP A 120 20.55 20.80 4.57
CA ASP A 120 19.40 21.36 5.29
C ASP A 120 19.58 21.25 6.81
N THR A 121 19.08 22.25 7.52
CA THR A 121 19.01 22.23 8.99
C THR A 121 17.65 21.73 9.43
N VAL A 122 17.63 20.80 10.35
CA VAL A 122 16.39 20.21 10.91
C VAL A 122 16.32 20.43 12.41
N GLN A 123 15.12 20.62 12.93
CA GLN A 123 14.84 20.75 14.35
C GLN A 123 14.38 19.41 14.94
N GLN A 124 14.38 19.31 16.27
CA GLN A 124 13.84 18.14 16.95
C GLN A 124 12.34 17.99 16.67
N GLY A 125 11.91 16.78 16.26
CA GLY A 125 10.52 16.47 15.96
C GLY A 125 10.06 16.88 14.56
N GLU A 126 10.92 17.45 13.73
CA GLU A 126 10.64 17.78 12.34
C GLU A 126 10.59 16.51 11.47
N VAL A 127 9.70 16.48 10.48
CA VAL A 127 9.55 15.36 9.56
C VAL A 127 10.67 15.39 8.53
N ILE A 128 11.49 14.36 8.49
CA ILE A 128 12.62 14.21 7.54
C ILE A 128 12.32 13.28 6.38
N ALA A 129 11.37 12.36 6.55
CA ALA A 129 10.91 11.48 5.47
C ALA A 129 9.42 11.19 5.59
N ASP A 130 8.73 11.20 4.46
CA ASP A 130 7.33 10.82 4.34
C ASP A 130 7.17 9.29 4.38
N GLY A 131 6.06 8.84 5.00
CA GLY A 131 5.62 7.46 5.00
C GLY A 131 4.49 7.19 3.99
N PRO A 132 3.84 6.03 4.09
CA PRO A 132 2.65 5.75 3.31
C PRO A 132 1.52 6.73 3.70
N SER A 133 0.77 7.20 2.70
CA SER A 133 -0.31 8.17 2.89
C SER A 133 0.10 9.46 3.62
N THR A 134 1.32 9.91 3.41
CA THR A 134 1.80 11.23 3.86
C THR A 134 2.43 11.99 2.70
N ASP A 135 2.27 13.31 2.70
CA ASP A 135 2.82 14.22 1.71
C ASP A 135 3.31 15.50 2.41
N MET A 136 4.61 15.81 2.27
CA MET A 136 5.27 16.95 2.93
C MET A 136 5.01 17.01 4.45
N GLY A 137 4.93 15.85 5.10
CA GLY A 137 4.64 15.76 6.53
C GLY A 137 3.16 15.85 6.91
N GLU A 138 2.25 16.01 5.96
CA GLU A 138 0.81 16.05 6.16
C GLU A 138 0.14 14.72 5.80
N LEU A 139 -0.99 14.41 6.43
CA LEU A 139 -1.76 13.21 6.15
C LEU A 139 -2.43 13.31 4.77
N ALA A 140 -2.17 12.33 3.91
CA ALA A 140 -2.60 12.28 2.51
C ALA A 140 -3.27 10.94 2.18
N LEU A 141 -4.54 10.79 2.58
CA LEU A 141 -5.29 9.53 2.43
C LEU A 141 -5.90 9.33 1.03
N GLY A 142 -5.94 10.36 0.20
CA GLY A 142 -6.62 10.33 -1.10
C GLY A 142 -6.00 11.28 -2.12
N LYS A 143 -6.84 11.77 -3.05
CA LYS A 143 -6.46 12.65 -4.15
C LYS A 143 -7.45 13.78 -4.36
N ASN A 144 -6.94 14.93 -4.77
CA ASN A 144 -7.74 16.07 -5.22
C ASN A 144 -8.10 15.87 -6.70
N VAL A 145 -9.39 15.84 -7.02
CA VAL A 145 -9.88 15.62 -8.39
C VAL A 145 -10.98 16.59 -8.74
N ILE A 146 -11.11 16.90 -10.03
CA ILE A 146 -12.16 17.77 -10.54
C ILE A 146 -13.47 16.99 -10.58
N VAL A 147 -14.48 17.48 -9.89
CA VAL A 147 -15.79 16.85 -9.77
C VAL A 147 -16.86 17.77 -10.33
N ALA A 148 -17.79 17.21 -11.11
CA ALA A 148 -19.03 17.86 -11.53
C ALA A 148 -20.24 17.18 -10.88
N PHE A 149 -21.15 17.94 -10.31
CA PHE A 149 -22.42 17.43 -9.78
C PHE A 149 -23.50 17.55 -10.84
N MET A 150 -23.65 16.53 -11.65
CA MET A 150 -24.65 16.47 -12.73
C MET A 150 -25.05 15.02 -13.03
N PRO A 151 -26.29 14.75 -13.41
CA PRO A 151 -26.66 13.45 -13.96
C PRO A 151 -26.02 13.28 -15.35
N TRP A 152 -25.46 12.11 -15.63
CA TRP A 152 -24.85 11.81 -16.92
C TRP A 152 -25.35 10.46 -17.46
N ASN A 153 -26.31 10.48 -18.39
CA ASN A 153 -26.88 9.32 -19.10
C ASN A 153 -27.27 8.13 -18.20
N GLY A 154 -27.58 8.36 -16.91
CA GLY A 154 -27.92 7.31 -15.96
C GLY A 154 -26.72 6.50 -15.42
N TYR A 155 -25.49 6.72 -15.91
CA TYR A 155 -24.31 6.00 -15.43
C TYR A 155 -23.83 6.42 -14.04
N ASN A 156 -24.35 7.47 -13.48
CA ASN A 156 -24.15 7.90 -12.10
C ASN A 156 -25.45 7.91 -11.29
N TYR A 157 -26.41 7.07 -11.69
CA TYR A 157 -27.67 6.91 -10.94
C TYR A 157 -27.42 6.35 -9.54
N GLU A 158 -28.11 6.87 -8.56
CA GLU A 158 -27.90 6.60 -7.13
C GLU A 158 -26.46 6.91 -6.68
N ASP A 159 -25.74 5.92 -6.14
CA ASP A 159 -24.37 6.05 -5.63
C ASP A 159 -23.31 5.63 -6.68
N SER A 160 -23.68 5.49 -7.95
CA SER A 160 -22.73 5.17 -9.00
C SER A 160 -21.85 6.38 -9.32
N ILE A 161 -20.58 6.12 -9.61
CA ILE A 161 -19.58 7.13 -9.93
C ILE A 161 -19.12 6.91 -11.38
N LEU A 162 -19.16 7.96 -12.17
CA LEU A 162 -18.57 7.97 -13.50
C LEU A 162 -17.17 8.58 -13.41
N ILE A 163 -16.17 7.93 -14.00
CA ILE A 163 -14.79 8.40 -13.99
C ILE A 163 -14.23 8.58 -15.40
N SER A 164 -13.32 9.54 -15.56
CA SER A 164 -12.53 9.73 -16.77
C SER A 164 -11.42 8.69 -16.88
N GLU A 165 -11.11 8.27 -18.12
CA GLU A 165 -9.97 7.41 -18.43
C GLU A 165 -8.62 8.02 -17.99
N ARG A 166 -8.51 9.36 -17.93
CA ARG A 166 -7.32 10.05 -17.41
C ARG A 166 -6.90 9.52 -16.05
N ILE A 167 -7.86 9.25 -15.16
CA ILE A 167 -7.61 8.75 -13.80
C ILE A 167 -6.88 7.40 -13.81
N ALA A 168 -7.27 6.50 -14.71
CA ALA A 168 -6.63 5.18 -14.83
C ALA A 168 -5.33 5.24 -15.62
N ARG A 169 -5.25 6.11 -16.65
CA ARG A 169 -4.07 6.27 -17.51
C ARG A 169 -2.90 6.92 -16.74
N ASP A 170 -3.17 7.98 -16.00
CA ASP A 170 -2.17 8.78 -15.30
C ASP A 170 -1.85 8.23 -13.88
N ASP A 171 -2.31 7.01 -13.57
CA ASP A 171 -2.08 6.32 -12.28
C ASP A 171 -2.48 7.15 -11.03
N VAL A 172 -3.55 7.96 -11.11
CA VAL A 172 -3.96 8.88 -10.05
C VAL A 172 -4.30 8.14 -8.75
N PHE A 173 -5.12 7.09 -8.84
CA PHE A 173 -5.51 6.25 -7.70
C PHE A 173 -4.91 4.84 -7.74
N THR A 174 -3.88 4.64 -8.52
CA THR A 174 -3.19 3.34 -8.56
C THR A 174 -2.54 3.04 -7.23
N SER A 175 -2.74 1.83 -6.74
CA SER A 175 -2.17 1.33 -5.48
C SER A 175 -1.33 0.08 -5.73
N VAL A 176 -0.31 -0.11 -4.91
CA VAL A 176 0.53 -1.31 -4.93
C VAL A 176 0.12 -2.22 -3.79
N HIS A 177 -0.18 -3.47 -4.11
CA HIS A 177 -0.52 -4.50 -3.14
C HIS A 177 0.52 -5.60 -3.18
N ILE A 178 0.91 -6.10 -2.01
CA ILE A 178 1.90 -7.16 -1.86
C ILE A 178 1.24 -8.33 -1.14
N GLU A 179 1.01 -9.42 -1.87
CA GLU A 179 0.44 -10.66 -1.34
C GLU A 179 1.54 -11.59 -0.85
N GLU A 180 1.31 -12.27 0.27
CA GLU A 180 2.23 -13.24 0.85
C GLU A 180 1.67 -14.65 0.66
N PHE A 181 2.47 -15.50 0.04
CA PHE A 181 2.20 -16.92 -0.12
C PHE A 181 3.21 -17.71 0.69
N GLU A 182 2.73 -18.61 1.53
CA GLU A 182 3.55 -19.41 2.44
C GLU A 182 3.35 -20.90 2.16
N VAL A 183 4.44 -21.64 2.14
CA VAL A 183 4.43 -23.10 2.09
C VAL A 183 5.46 -23.66 3.06
N ALA A 184 5.06 -24.70 3.80
CA ALA A 184 5.92 -25.39 4.72
C ALA A 184 6.11 -26.87 4.30
N ALA A 185 7.34 -27.33 4.27
CA ALA A 185 7.67 -28.75 4.15
C ALA A 185 7.76 -29.37 5.55
N ARG A 186 6.92 -30.37 5.80
CA ARG A 186 6.79 -31.03 7.09
C ARG A 186 7.36 -32.45 7.03
N ASP A 187 7.80 -32.92 8.20
CA ASP A 187 8.12 -34.33 8.37
C ASP A 187 6.81 -35.09 8.64
N THR A 188 6.49 -36.06 7.78
CA THR A 188 5.28 -36.89 7.87
C THR A 188 5.65 -38.31 8.24
N LYS A 189 4.67 -39.07 8.76
CA LYS A 189 4.87 -40.50 9.12
C LYS A 189 5.30 -41.38 7.93
N LEU A 190 5.08 -40.94 6.70
CA LEU A 190 5.40 -41.63 5.47
C LEU A 190 6.74 -41.23 4.86
N GLY A 191 7.35 -40.19 5.41
CA GLY A 191 8.59 -39.60 4.97
C GLY A 191 8.51 -38.05 4.96
N PRO A 192 9.63 -37.35 4.84
CA PRO A 192 9.65 -35.91 4.78
C PRO A 192 9.05 -35.39 3.45
N GLU A 193 8.34 -34.29 3.52
CA GLU A 193 7.96 -33.50 2.32
C GLU A 193 9.22 -32.79 1.78
N GLU A 194 9.34 -32.75 0.47
CA GLU A 194 10.48 -32.10 -0.18
C GLU A 194 10.04 -30.94 -1.07
N ILE A 195 10.84 -29.88 -1.09
CA ILE A 195 10.70 -28.76 -2.02
C ILE A 195 11.67 -29.01 -3.16
N THR A 196 11.15 -29.25 -4.37
CA THR A 196 11.93 -29.64 -5.55
C THR A 196 11.24 -29.17 -6.83
N ARG A 197 12.04 -29.03 -7.89
CA ARG A 197 11.54 -28.80 -9.25
C ARG A 197 11.01 -30.09 -9.92
N ASP A 198 11.45 -31.25 -9.44
CA ASP A 198 11.03 -32.55 -10.00
C ASP A 198 9.64 -32.93 -9.50
N ILE A 199 8.61 -32.42 -10.17
CA ILE A 199 7.21 -32.60 -9.83
C ILE A 199 6.60 -33.60 -10.83
N PRO A 200 5.96 -34.69 -10.36
CA PRO A 200 5.32 -35.66 -11.25
C PRO A 200 4.13 -35.04 -12.01
N ASN A 201 3.98 -35.45 -13.28
CA ASN A 201 2.85 -35.09 -14.16
C ASN A 201 2.70 -33.58 -14.45
N VAL A 202 3.81 -32.84 -14.43
CA VAL A 202 3.85 -31.41 -14.78
C VAL A 202 4.77 -31.22 -15.98
N GLY A 203 4.30 -30.49 -17.01
CA GLY A 203 5.09 -30.17 -18.19
C GLY A 203 6.18 -29.14 -17.90
N GLU A 204 7.26 -29.16 -18.69
CA GLU A 204 8.39 -28.22 -18.53
C GLU A 204 7.97 -26.74 -18.67
N GLU A 205 6.92 -26.46 -19.43
CA GLU A 205 6.40 -25.11 -19.60
C GLU A 205 5.88 -24.51 -18.28
N ALA A 206 5.22 -25.29 -17.45
CA ALA A 206 4.75 -24.89 -16.13
C ALA A 206 5.89 -24.73 -15.11
N LEU A 207 7.07 -25.31 -15.40
CA LEU A 207 8.26 -25.23 -14.53
C LEU A 207 9.24 -24.13 -14.95
N ARG A 208 8.97 -23.40 -16.03
CA ARG A 208 9.88 -22.39 -16.58
C ARG A 208 10.28 -21.29 -15.58
N ASN A 209 9.35 -20.93 -14.68
CA ASN A 209 9.55 -19.88 -13.70
C ASN A 209 10.22 -20.36 -12.40
N LEU A 210 10.52 -21.64 -12.30
CA LEU A 210 11.16 -22.26 -11.13
C LEU A 210 12.66 -22.39 -11.33
N ASP A 211 13.41 -22.16 -10.27
CA ASP A 211 14.84 -22.46 -10.21
C ASP A 211 15.10 -23.96 -9.97
N GLU A 212 16.36 -24.35 -9.87
CA GLU A 212 16.75 -25.74 -9.64
C GLU A 212 16.27 -26.28 -8.28
N ALA A 213 16.09 -25.40 -7.31
CA ALA A 213 15.54 -25.76 -5.99
C ALA A 213 14.00 -25.86 -5.98
N GLY A 214 13.33 -25.60 -7.11
CA GLY A 214 11.87 -25.63 -7.20
C GLY A 214 11.17 -24.39 -6.65
N ILE A 215 11.86 -23.26 -6.56
CA ILE A 215 11.34 -21.99 -6.07
C ILE A 215 11.31 -20.99 -7.24
N VAL A 216 10.27 -20.16 -7.30
CA VAL A 216 10.09 -19.14 -8.35
C VAL A 216 11.22 -18.09 -8.31
N TYR A 217 11.62 -17.60 -9.49
CA TYR A 217 12.60 -16.51 -9.60
C TYR A 217 12.01 -15.18 -9.12
N ILE A 218 12.86 -14.36 -8.52
CA ILE A 218 12.54 -12.95 -8.28
C ILE A 218 12.45 -12.22 -9.61
N GLY A 219 11.38 -11.45 -9.83
CA GLY A 219 11.10 -10.76 -11.09
C GLY A 219 10.27 -11.56 -12.08
N ALA A 220 9.88 -12.80 -11.78
CA ALA A 220 8.97 -13.58 -12.62
C ALA A 220 7.55 -13.01 -12.54
N ASP A 221 6.92 -12.86 -13.70
CA ASP A 221 5.48 -12.58 -13.79
C ASP A 221 4.70 -13.89 -13.68
N VAL A 222 3.76 -13.93 -12.76
CA VAL A 222 2.97 -15.13 -12.44
C VAL A 222 1.49 -14.89 -12.66
N GLU A 223 0.82 -15.92 -13.18
CA GLU A 223 -0.60 -15.95 -13.47
C GLU A 223 -1.31 -17.00 -12.59
N PRO A 224 -2.67 -16.94 -12.47
CA PRO A 224 -3.42 -17.94 -11.73
C PRO A 224 -3.15 -19.37 -12.24
N GLY A 225 -2.76 -20.25 -11.32
CA GLY A 225 -2.43 -21.65 -11.63
C GLY A 225 -0.93 -21.94 -11.77
N ASP A 226 -0.08 -20.91 -11.92
CA ASP A 226 1.37 -21.08 -11.96
C ASP A 226 1.90 -21.61 -10.63
N ILE A 227 2.99 -22.38 -10.70
CA ILE A 227 3.64 -22.94 -9.53
C ILE A 227 4.60 -21.90 -8.97
N LEU A 228 4.43 -21.55 -7.70
CA LEU A 228 5.35 -20.69 -6.96
C LEU A 228 6.46 -21.47 -6.28
N VAL A 229 6.10 -22.56 -5.64
CA VAL A 229 7.03 -23.47 -4.97
C VAL A 229 6.63 -24.90 -5.26
N GLY A 230 7.50 -25.65 -5.87
CA GLY A 230 7.30 -27.08 -6.13
C GLY A 230 7.47 -27.89 -4.85
N LYS A 231 6.45 -28.59 -4.42
CA LYS A 231 6.47 -29.47 -3.24
C LYS A 231 5.86 -30.82 -3.56
N ILE A 232 6.53 -31.87 -3.11
CA ILE A 232 6.04 -33.25 -3.21
C ILE A 232 5.86 -33.84 -1.82
N THR A 233 4.79 -34.62 -1.66
CA THR A 233 4.48 -35.31 -0.42
C THR A 233 4.49 -36.82 -0.68
N PRO A 234 5.17 -37.65 0.15
CA PRO A 234 5.13 -39.10 0.00
C PRO A 234 3.72 -39.67 0.08
N LYS A 235 3.36 -40.56 -0.82
CA LYS A 235 2.11 -41.33 -0.80
C LYS A 235 2.24 -42.57 0.09
N GLY A 236 1.26 -42.79 0.96
CA GLY A 236 1.12 -44.07 1.61
C GLY A 236 0.68 -45.17 0.60
N GLU A 237 0.98 -46.42 0.90
CA GLU A 237 0.48 -47.56 0.15
C GLU A 237 -1.07 -47.54 0.18
N SER A 238 -1.67 -46.87 -0.80
CA SER A 238 -3.08 -47.11 -1.09
C SER A 238 -3.22 -48.45 -1.85
N PRO A 239 -4.19 -49.29 -1.54
CA PRO A 239 -4.43 -50.52 -2.32
C PRO A 239 -4.70 -50.11 -3.75
N MET A 240 -3.74 -50.37 -4.64
CA MET A 240 -3.86 -50.11 -6.07
C MET A 240 -4.93 -51.00 -6.66
N THR A 241 -5.78 -50.43 -7.52
CA THR A 241 -6.68 -51.26 -8.32
C THR A 241 -5.89 -52.15 -9.29
N PRO A 242 -6.39 -53.30 -9.70
CA PRO A 242 -5.71 -54.19 -10.64
C PRO A 242 -5.34 -53.46 -11.95
N GLU A 243 -6.16 -52.52 -12.40
CA GLU A 243 -5.98 -51.74 -13.61
C GLU A 243 -4.79 -50.77 -13.45
N GLU A 244 -4.64 -50.11 -12.30
CA GLU A 244 -3.49 -49.25 -12.02
C GLU A 244 -2.18 -50.03 -11.96
N LYS A 245 -2.21 -51.27 -11.39
CA LYS A 245 -1.03 -52.18 -11.42
C LYS A 245 -0.63 -52.56 -12.83
N LEU A 246 -1.61 -52.79 -13.71
CA LEU A 246 -1.40 -53.15 -15.10
C LEU A 246 -0.84 -52.00 -15.91
N LEU A 247 -1.41 -50.80 -15.73
CA LEU A 247 -0.89 -49.57 -16.36
C LEU A 247 0.55 -49.26 -15.92
N ARG A 248 0.86 -49.47 -14.65
CA ARG A 248 2.22 -49.32 -14.10
C ARG A 248 3.20 -50.31 -14.73
N ALA A 249 2.77 -51.52 -15.00
CA ALA A 249 3.58 -52.55 -15.65
C ALA A 249 3.81 -52.30 -17.16
N ILE A 250 2.81 -51.74 -17.85
CA ILE A 250 2.86 -51.50 -19.31
C ILE A 250 3.66 -50.23 -19.65
N PHE A 251 3.47 -49.17 -18.94
CA PHE A 251 4.10 -47.87 -19.26
C PHE A 251 5.47 -47.66 -18.60
N GLY A 252 5.95 -48.63 -17.79
CA GLY A 252 7.28 -48.54 -17.14
C GLY A 252 7.44 -47.32 -16.28
N GLU A 253 6.34 -46.61 -16.02
CA GLU A 253 6.37 -45.41 -15.18
C GLU A 253 6.80 -45.84 -13.79
N LYS A 254 7.81 -45.18 -13.28
CA LYS A 254 7.93 -44.88 -11.87
C LYS A 254 6.63 -44.17 -11.50
N ALA A 255 5.55 -44.91 -11.22
CA ALA A 255 4.39 -44.33 -10.59
C ALA A 255 4.95 -43.68 -9.37
N SER A 256 4.90 -42.38 -9.37
CA SER A 256 5.56 -41.57 -8.37
C SER A 256 5.00 -41.95 -7.01
N ASP A 257 5.85 -42.48 -6.14
CA ASP A 257 5.49 -42.74 -4.75
C ASP A 257 5.19 -41.42 -4.01
N VAL A 258 5.11 -40.34 -4.76
CA VAL A 258 4.91 -38.98 -4.27
C VAL A 258 3.71 -38.32 -4.96
N ARG A 259 3.06 -37.43 -4.22
CA ARG A 259 1.94 -36.61 -4.70
C ARG A 259 2.38 -35.16 -4.81
N ASP A 260 1.95 -34.47 -5.88
CA ASP A 260 2.12 -33.04 -6.06
C ASP A 260 1.27 -32.26 -5.04
N THR A 261 1.92 -31.51 -4.18
CA THR A 261 1.32 -30.58 -3.19
C THR A 261 1.91 -29.19 -3.32
N SER A 262 2.36 -28.83 -4.52
CA SER A 262 2.99 -27.55 -4.84
C SER A 262 2.10 -26.36 -4.51
N LEU A 263 2.71 -25.27 -4.07
CA LEU A 263 2.04 -24.00 -3.90
C LEU A 263 1.79 -23.37 -5.27
N ARG A 264 0.53 -23.13 -5.60
CA ARG A 264 0.12 -22.47 -6.84
C ARG A 264 -0.53 -21.14 -6.56
N VAL A 265 -0.44 -20.23 -7.53
CA VAL A 265 -1.13 -18.94 -7.49
C VAL A 265 -2.64 -19.20 -7.52
N LYS A 266 -3.36 -18.57 -6.59
CA LYS A 266 -4.82 -18.74 -6.47
C LYS A 266 -5.54 -18.03 -7.62
N PRO A 267 -6.75 -18.46 -7.97
CA PRO A 267 -7.59 -17.75 -8.92
C PRO A 267 -7.85 -16.30 -8.45
N GLY A 268 -7.59 -15.32 -9.32
CA GLY A 268 -7.73 -13.90 -9.02
C GLY A 268 -6.48 -13.21 -8.51
N ASP A 269 -5.41 -13.95 -8.19
CA ASP A 269 -4.12 -13.39 -7.84
C ASP A 269 -3.20 -13.45 -9.06
N PHE A 270 -2.47 -12.39 -9.32
CA PHE A 270 -1.47 -12.28 -10.39
C PHE A 270 -0.47 -11.19 -10.02
N GLY A 271 0.66 -11.14 -10.67
CA GLY A 271 1.65 -10.07 -10.46
C GLY A 271 3.08 -10.52 -10.65
N THR A 272 4.01 -9.72 -10.15
CA THR A 272 5.43 -9.97 -10.25
C THR A 272 6.01 -10.36 -8.89
N VAL A 273 6.83 -11.41 -8.86
CA VAL A 273 7.52 -11.85 -7.65
C VAL A 273 8.59 -10.83 -7.27
N VAL A 274 8.49 -10.24 -6.10
CA VAL A 274 9.42 -9.19 -5.63
C VAL A 274 10.42 -9.68 -4.60
N GLU A 275 10.02 -10.65 -3.80
CA GLU A 275 10.88 -11.19 -2.73
C GLU A 275 10.55 -12.65 -2.47
N VAL A 276 11.58 -13.43 -2.16
CA VAL A 276 11.48 -14.83 -1.73
C VAL A 276 12.32 -15.01 -0.48
N ARG A 277 11.71 -15.55 0.58
CA ARG A 277 12.40 -15.87 1.83
C ARG A 277 12.34 -17.37 2.07
N VAL A 278 13.49 -17.97 2.35
CA VAL A 278 13.63 -19.39 2.67
C VAL A 278 14.09 -19.52 4.10
N PHE A 279 13.32 -20.22 4.91
CA PHE A 279 13.60 -20.50 6.31
C PHE A 279 13.90 -21.99 6.47
N ASN A 280 15.06 -22.34 7.03
CA ASN A 280 15.46 -23.71 7.28
C ASN A 280 15.56 -23.95 8.78
N ARG A 281 15.09 -25.12 9.22
CA ARG A 281 15.19 -25.53 10.61
C ARG A 281 16.66 -25.71 11.01
N HIS A 282 16.96 -25.38 12.24
CA HIS A 282 18.28 -25.61 12.82
C HIS A 282 18.71 -27.07 12.70
N GLY A 283 19.93 -27.33 12.17
CA GLY A 283 20.51 -28.66 12.04
C GLY A 283 20.08 -29.48 10.81
N VAL A 284 19.32 -28.88 9.88
CA VAL A 284 18.99 -29.48 8.58
C VAL A 284 20.00 -29.01 7.54
N GLU A 285 20.38 -29.89 6.63
CA GLU A 285 21.24 -29.55 5.47
C GLU A 285 20.55 -28.46 4.65
N LYS A 286 21.31 -27.42 4.30
CA LYS A 286 20.83 -26.28 3.49
C LYS A 286 21.07 -26.57 2.03
N ASP A 287 20.06 -26.31 1.20
CA ASP A 287 20.17 -26.40 -0.24
C ASP A 287 21.08 -25.30 -0.82
N GLU A 288 21.57 -25.48 -2.04
CA GLU A 288 22.39 -24.48 -2.73
C GLU A 288 21.74 -23.10 -2.80
N ARG A 289 20.43 -23.06 -3.05
CA ARG A 289 19.67 -21.80 -3.06
C ARG A 289 19.62 -21.12 -1.69
N ALA A 290 19.42 -21.89 -0.63
CA ALA A 290 19.44 -21.37 0.73
C ALA A 290 20.83 -20.81 1.10
N LEU A 291 21.89 -21.50 0.69
CA LEU A 291 23.27 -21.03 0.88
C LEU A 291 23.58 -19.76 0.06
N GLN A 292 23.03 -19.65 -1.15
CA GLN A 292 23.16 -18.44 -1.95
C GLN A 292 22.46 -17.24 -1.30
N ILE A 293 21.21 -17.41 -0.86
CA ILE A 293 20.44 -16.36 -0.16
C ILE A 293 21.17 -15.95 1.14
N GLU A 294 21.71 -16.91 1.88
CA GLU A 294 22.50 -16.64 3.10
C GLU A 294 23.75 -15.80 2.77
N ARG A 295 24.47 -16.11 1.70
CA ARG A 295 25.65 -15.34 1.29
C ARG A 295 25.27 -13.91 0.89
N GLU A 296 24.24 -13.76 0.08
CA GLU A 296 23.74 -12.45 -0.37
C GLU A 296 23.29 -11.59 0.84
N GLU A 297 22.62 -12.20 1.83
CA GLU A 297 22.21 -11.53 3.05
C GLU A 297 23.43 -11.09 3.90
N ILE A 298 24.42 -11.97 4.08
CA ILE A 298 25.66 -11.64 4.82
C ILE A 298 26.43 -10.53 4.10
N GLU A 299 26.52 -10.56 2.75
CA GLU A 299 27.17 -9.49 1.99
C GLU A 299 26.42 -8.15 2.15
N ARG A 300 25.07 -8.17 2.17
CA ARG A 300 24.27 -6.98 2.40
C ARG A 300 24.53 -6.41 3.80
N LEU A 301 24.53 -7.27 4.81
CA LEU A 301 24.83 -6.86 6.18
C LEU A 301 26.27 -6.33 6.34
N ALA A 302 27.22 -6.90 5.61
CA ALA A 302 28.62 -6.43 5.61
C ALA A 302 28.74 -5.05 4.97
N ARG A 303 28.09 -4.81 3.82
CA ARG A 303 28.04 -3.49 3.18
C ARG A 303 27.40 -2.45 4.10
N ASP A 304 26.27 -2.79 4.75
CA ASP A 304 25.60 -1.90 5.70
C ASP A 304 26.52 -1.52 6.86
N ARG A 305 27.27 -2.48 7.42
CA ARG A 305 28.25 -2.22 8.48
C ARG A 305 29.36 -1.30 7.99
N ASP A 306 29.94 -1.60 6.84
CA ASP A 306 31.07 -0.82 6.28
C ASP A 306 30.65 0.62 5.99
N ASP A 307 29.43 0.81 5.50
CA ASP A 307 28.86 2.15 5.27
C ASP A 307 28.63 2.90 6.59
N GLU A 308 28.09 2.24 7.63
CA GLU A 308 27.91 2.85 8.96
C GLU A 308 29.25 3.22 9.59
N LEU A 309 30.27 2.37 9.46
CA LEU A 309 31.63 2.66 9.89
C LEU A 309 32.23 3.86 9.15
N ALA A 310 32.04 3.93 7.82
CA ALA A 310 32.57 5.05 7.04
C ALA A 310 31.91 6.40 7.41
N ILE A 311 30.62 6.37 7.75
CA ILE A 311 29.89 7.56 8.23
C ILE A 311 30.44 7.98 9.61
N LEU A 312 30.56 7.03 10.52
CA LEU A 312 31.11 7.26 11.86
C LEU A 312 32.53 7.82 11.78
N ASP A 313 33.40 7.18 11.00
CA ASP A 313 34.79 7.61 10.78
C ASP A 313 34.85 9.05 10.30
N ARG A 314 34.08 9.39 9.27
CA ARG A 314 34.08 10.74 8.71
C ARG A 314 33.74 11.79 9.77
N ASN A 315 32.67 11.55 10.52
CA ASN A 315 32.20 12.52 11.52
C ASN A 315 33.12 12.64 12.72
N ILE A 316 33.65 11.52 13.21
CA ILE A 316 34.59 11.56 14.35
C ILE A 316 35.90 12.21 13.96
N TYR A 317 36.44 11.91 12.76
CA TYR A 317 37.67 12.55 12.29
C TYR A 317 37.46 14.02 11.96
N ALA A 318 36.28 14.45 11.52
CA ALA A 318 35.97 15.88 11.37
C ALA A 318 35.99 16.58 12.73
N ARG A 319 35.32 16.03 13.75
CA ARG A 319 35.34 16.55 15.12
C ARG A 319 36.75 16.59 15.71
N LEU A 320 37.50 15.50 15.50
CA LEU A 320 38.89 15.43 15.96
C LEU A 320 39.73 16.53 15.29
N SER A 321 39.57 16.73 13.97
CA SER A 321 40.21 17.81 13.24
C SER A 321 39.91 19.20 13.85
N ASP A 322 38.61 19.48 14.09
CA ASP A 322 38.15 20.73 14.66
C ASP A 322 38.74 21.00 16.06
N LEU A 323 38.92 19.93 16.87
CA LEU A 323 39.47 20.00 18.22
C LEU A 323 40.97 20.22 18.24
N ILE A 324 41.72 19.62 17.28
CA ILE A 324 43.19 19.64 17.30
C ILE A 324 43.79 20.75 16.39
N LEU A 325 43.04 21.27 15.44
CA LEU A 325 43.50 22.26 14.48
C LEU A 325 43.84 23.57 15.19
N GLY A 326 45.03 24.16 14.91
CA GLY A 326 45.49 25.37 15.55
C GLY A 326 46.05 25.21 16.97
N LYS A 327 46.06 23.98 17.52
CA LYS A 327 46.65 23.66 18.81
C LYS A 327 48.13 23.28 18.66
N VAL A 328 48.87 23.34 19.75
CA VAL A 328 50.31 23.00 19.76
C VAL A 328 50.51 21.54 20.14
N ALA A 329 51.16 20.76 19.28
CA ALA A 329 51.50 19.37 19.53
C ALA A 329 52.75 19.25 20.39
N VAL A 330 52.61 18.70 21.61
CA VAL A 330 53.74 18.42 22.53
C VAL A 330 54.48 17.15 22.09
N LYS A 331 53.72 16.17 21.61
CA LYS A 331 54.26 14.88 21.15
C LYS A 331 53.39 14.35 19.98
N GLY A 332 54.04 13.71 19.02
CA GLY A 332 53.32 13.16 17.86
C GLY A 332 54.05 11.99 17.21
N PRO A 333 53.44 11.39 16.16
CA PRO A 333 54.07 10.32 15.39
C PRO A 333 55.26 10.79 14.58
N ARG A 334 56.01 9.84 13.97
CA ARG A 334 57.19 10.19 13.13
C ARG A 334 56.86 11.22 12.06
N GLY A 335 57.54 12.38 12.11
CA GLY A 335 57.34 13.49 11.16
C GLY A 335 56.80 14.75 11.81
N VAL A 336 56.27 14.72 13.00
CA VAL A 336 55.76 15.87 13.77
C VAL A 336 56.88 16.38 14.68
N ARG A 337 57.20 17.70 14.60
CA ARG A 337 58.16 18.35 15.50
C ARG A 337 57.50 18.69 16.83
N PRO A 338 58.10 18.38 17.98
CA PRO A 338 57.58 18.81 19.26
C PRO A 338 57.43 20.33 19.29
N ASN A 339 56.34 20.83 19.90
CA ASN A 339 55.95 22.23 20.02
C ASN A 339 55.66 22.91 18.65
N SER A 340 55.20 22.16 17.66
CA SER A 340 54.71 22.71 16.41
C SER A 340 53.19 22.87 16.44
N GLU A 341 52.70 23.93 15.78
CA GLU A 341 51.24 24.11 15.57
C GLU A 341 50.71 23.07 14.59
N ILE A 342 49.54 22.51 14.88
CA ILE A 342 48.87 21.54 14.06
C ILE A 342 48.11 22.28 12.96
N THR A 343 48.65 22.25 11.74
CA THR A 343 48.03 22.84 10.54
C THR A 343 47.31 21.78 9.73
N GLN A 344 46.39 22.17 8.84
CA GLN A 344 45.67 21.28 7.94
C GLN A 344 46.64 20.46 7.06
N ASP A 345 47.71 21.12 6.55
CA ASP A 345 48.73 20.44 5.73
C ASP A 345 49.43 19.30 6.50
N LEU A 346 49.65 19.51 7.82
CA LEU A 346 50.22 18.47 8.69
C LEU A 346 49.25 17.28 8.83
N LEU A 347 47.97 17.54 9.06
CA LEU A 347 46.96 16.53 9.19
C LEU A 347 46.79 15.71 7.89
N ASP A 348 46.82 16.36 6.74
CA ASP A 348 46.75 15.73 5.42
C ASP A 348 47.97 14.83 5.10
N SER A 349 49.14 15.17 5.70
CA SER A 349 50.36 14.37 5.56
C SER A 349 50.40 13.11 6.44
N LEU A 350 49.53 13.03 7.45
CA LEU A 350 49.42 11.90 8.39
C LEU A 350 48.28 10.96 8.03
N SER A 351 48.47 9.68 8.29
CA SER A 351 47.32 8.74 8.20
C SER A 351 46.34 9.01 9.33
N ARG A 352 45.04 8.85 9.06
CA ARG A 352 43.96 9.12 10.05
C ARG A 352 44.20 8.45 11.42
N GLY A 353 44.68 7.21 11.44
CA GLY A 353 45.02 6.49 12.68
C GLY A 353 46.16 7.11 13.49
N GLN A 354 47.00 7.98 12.86
CA GLN A 354 48.09 8.67 13.53
C GLN A 354 47.61 9.97 14.21
N TRP A 355 46.44 10.48 13.87
CA TRP A 355 45.89 11.67 14.50
C TRP A 355 45.64 11.49 16.00
N TRP A 356 45.25 10.28 16.41
CA TRP A 356 45.05 9.89 17.82
C TRP A 356 46.33 9.86 18.64
N GLN A 357 47.50 9.88 17.99
CA GLN A 357 48.81 9.88 18.65
C GLN A 357 49.36 11.29 18.88
N LEU A 358 48.64 12.34 18.47
CA LEU A 358 49.00 13.73 18.72
C LEU A 358 48.63 14.11 20.15
N ALA A 359 49.62 14.43 20.98
CA ALA A 359 49.39 14.93 22.34
C ALA A 359 49.39 16.47 22.29
N ILE A 360 48.31 17.05 22.79
CA ILE A 360 48.08 18.52 22.80
C ILE A 360 48.57 19.07 24.16
N GLU A 361 48.99 20.34 24.20
CA GLU A 361 49.50 21.02 25.39
C GLU A 361 48.38 21.28 26.42
N ASP A 362 47.16 21.50 25.97
CA ASP A 362 46.02 21.77 26.83
C ASP A 362 45.45 20.46 27.45
N GLU A 363 45.47 20.39 28.80
CA GLU A 363 44.97 19.21 29.52
C GLU A 363 43.47 18.96 29.39
N GLU A 364 42.65 20.02 29.21
CA GLU A 364 41.19 19.87 29.02
C GLU A 364 40.89 19.29 27.64
N ASP A 365 41.52 19.84 26.62
CA ASP A 365 41.34 19.31 25.23
C ASP A 365 41.92 17.91 25.10
N ALA A 366 43.02 17.57 25.76
CA ALA A 366 43.58 16.23 25.74
C ALA A 366 42.61 15.19 26.35
N LYS A 367 41.89 15.53 27.42
CA LYS A 367 40.86 14.67 28.01
C LYS A 367 39.68 14.47 27.07
N ILE A 368 39.26 15.53 26.33
CA ILE A 368 38.18 15.45 25.34
C ILE A 368 38.57 14.51 24.19
N VAL A 369 39.83 14.65 23.68
CA VAL A 369 40.35 13.75 22.63
C VAL A 369 40.41 12.29 23.10
N GLU A 370 40.85 12.02 24.36
CA GLU A 370 40.87 10.68 24.91
C GLU A 370 39.46 10.12 25.06
N ALA A 371 38.50 10.87 25.58
CA ALA A 371 37.10 10.47 25.67
C ALA A 371 36.50 10.21 24.28
N LEU A 372 36.80 11.01 23.27
CA LEU A 372 36.36 10.81 21.89
C LEU A 372 36.93 9.52 21.30
N ASN A 373 38.19 9.17 21.61
CA ASN A 373 38.79 7.92 21.16
C ASN A 373 38.15 6.70 21.83
N GLU A 374 37.89 6.78 23.13
CA GLU A 374 37.18 5.71 23.85
C GLU A 374 35.77 5.50 23.29
N GLN A 375 35.06 6.57 23.00
CA GLN A 375 33.75 6.51 22.35
C GLN A 375 33.79 5.85 20.98
N TYR A 376 34.74 6.26 20.15
CA TYR A 376 34.92 5.68 18.81
C TYR A 376 35.16 4.17 18.86
N GLU A 377 36.10 3.74 19.72
CA GLU A 377 36.40 2.32 19.89
C GLU A 377 35.22 1.52 20.50
N ALA A 378 34.44 2.15 21.38
CA ALA A 378 33.25 1.53 21.95
C ALA A 378 32.14 1.35 20.90
N GLN A 379 31.91 2.36 20.06
CA GLN A 379 30.91 2.29 19.00
C GLN A 379 31.29 1.31 17.89
N LYS A 380 32.57 1.30 17.50
CA LYS A 380 33.08 0.33 16.54
C LYS A 380 32.87 -1.09 17.03
N ARG A 381 33.23 -1.36 18.28
CA ARG A 381 32.96 -2.68 18.92
C ARG A 381 31.47 -3.02 18.97
N GLN A 382 30.62 -2.03 19.22
CA GLN A 382 29.16 -2.24 19.23
C GLN A 382 28.60 -2.55 17.83
N LEU A 383 29.10 -1.88 16.78
CA LEU A 383 28.72 -2.17 15.40
C LEU A 383 29.19 -3.57 14.97
N ASP A 384 30.41 -3.94 15.27
CA ASP A 384 30.95 -5.26 14.96
C ASP A 384 30.19 -6.35 15.72
N ALA A 385 29.90 -6.16 17.01
CA ALA A 385 29.11 -7.11 17.80
C ALA A 385 27.67 -7.28 17.25
N ARG A 386 27.03 -6.18 16.82
CA ARG A 386 25.70 -6.25 16.16
C ARG A 386 25.75 -6.98 14.82
N PHE A 387 26.81 -6.79 14.06
CA PHE A 387 27.02 -7.51 12.81
C PHE A 387 27.22 -9.00 13.05
N GLU A 388 28.11 -9.38 13.97
CA GLU A 388 28.38 -10.78 14.34
C GLU A 388 27.10 -11.48 14.84
N ASP A 389 26.32 -10.85 15.70
CA ASP A 389 25.03 -11.38 16.21
C ASP A 389 24.02 -11.61 15.07
N LYS A 390 23.93 -10.68 14.11
CA LYS A 390 23.07 -10.86 12.95
C LYS A 390 23.54 -11.98 12.02
N VAL A 391 24.84 -12.06 11.76
CA VAL A 391 25.43 -13.13 10.93
C VAL A 391 25.26 -14.50 11.61
N GLU A 392 25.46 -14.57 12.93
CA GLU A 392 25.21 -15.80 13.66
C GLU A 392 23.74 -16.24 13.58
N LYS A 393 22.79 -15.31 13.71
CA LYS A 393 21.35 -15.60 13.54
C LYS A 393 21.03 -16.14 12.15
N VAL A 394 21.59 -15.55 11.09
CA VAL A 394 21.41 -16.03 9.72
C VAL A 394 21.99 -17.42 9.52
N ARG A 395 23.17 -17.70 10.10
CA ARG A 395 23.83 -19.02 9.98
C ARG A 395 23.18 -20.10 10.83
N ARG A 396 22.74 -19.76 12.02
CA ARG A 396 22.15 -20.71 12.98
C ARG A 396 20.90 -21.40 12.44
N GLY A 397 20.16 -20.74 11.56
CA GLY A 397 18.84 -21.18 11.08
C GLY A 397 17.72 -20.69 11.99
N ASP A 398 16.49 -21.00 11.58
CA ASP A 398 15.29 -20.43 12.16
C ASP A 398 14.59 -21.39 13.12
N ASP A 399 13.96 -20.84 14.16
CA ASP A 399 13.10 -21.58 15.08
C ASP A 399 11.71 -21.77 14.42
N LEU A 400 11.58 -22.84 13.63
CA LEU A 400 10.33 -23.20 12.96
C LEU A 400 9.40 -24.01 13.88
N PRO A 401 8.07 -23.98 13.67
CA PRO A 401 7.13 -24.80 14.42
C PRO A 401 7.49 -26.28 14.41
N PRO A 402 7.10 -27.06 15.45
CA PRO A 402 7.42 -28.48 15.51
C PRO A 402 6.96 -29.24 14.27
N GLY A 403 7.86 -30.07 13.71
CA GLY A 403 7.57 -30.86 12.51
C GLY A 403 7.79 -30.15 11.17
N VAL A 404 8.03 -28.84 11.15
CA VAL A 404 8.37 -28.09 9.92
C VAL A 404 9.88 -28.12 9.73
N MET A 405 10.33 -28.61 8.57
CA MET A 405 11.75 -28.70 8.21
C MET A 405 12.23 -27.48 7.45
N LYS A 406 11.40 -26.99 6.52
CA LYS A 406 11.67 -25.85 5.64
C LYS A 406 10.39 -25.07 5.40
N MET A 407 10.49 -23.76 5.36
CA MET A 407 9.38 -22.87 5.04
C MET A 407 9.82 -21.89 3.96
N VAL A 408 9.00 -21.69 2.95
CA VAL A 408 9.25 -20.69 1.90
C VAL A 408 8.11 -19.70 1.89
N LYS A 409 8.46 -18.41 1.90
CA LYS A 409 7.53 -17.30 1.73
C LYS A 409 7.84 -16.60 0.43
N VAL A 410 6.83 -16.43 -0.41
CA VAL A 410 6.92 -15.73 -1.69
C VAL A 410 6.04 -14.50 -1.63
N PHE A 411 6.59 -13.35 -2.02
CA PHE A 411 5.87 -12.08 -2.04
C PHE A 411 5.64 -11.67 -3.50
N ILE A 412 4.38 -11.44 -3.84
CA ILE A 412 3.94 -11.02 -5.17
C ILE A 412 3.39 -9.62 -5.07
N ALA A 413 3.93 -8.70 -5.86
CA ALA A 413 3.43 -7.34 -5.95
C ALA A 413 2.57 -7.15 -7.19
N VAL A 414 1.47 -6.44 -7.04
CA VAL A 414 0.57 -6.06 -8.11
C VAL A 414 0.22 -4.59 -8.03
N LYS A 415 0.21 -3.92 -9.19
CA LYS A 415 -0.35 -2.58 -9.34
C LYS A 415 -1.82 -2.71 -9.66
N ARG A 416 -2.68 -2.20 -8.79
CA ARG A 416 -4.13 -2.18 -8.99
C ARG A 416 -4.57 -0.79 -9.39
N LYS A 417 -4.90 -0.64 -10.66
CA LYS A 417 -5.53 0.58 -11.20
C LYS A 417 -6.99 0.63 -10.79
N LEU A 418 -7.55 1.83 -10.86
CA LEU A 418 -8.97 2.02 -10.60
C LEU A 418 -9.79 1.42 -11.74
N GLN A 419 -10.78 0.61 -11.41
CA GLN A 419 -11.62 -0.11 -12.38
C GLN A 419 -13.10 -0.09 -11.97
N PRO A 420 -14.03 -0.34 -12.91
CA PRO A 420 -15.45 -0.47 -12.58
C PRO A 420 -15.68 -1.55 -11.51
N GLY A 421 -16.51 -1.22 -10.51
CA GLY A 421 -16.78 -2.06 -9.35
C GLY A 421 -15.97 -1.72 -8.11
N ASP A 422 -14.89 -0.93 -8.23
CA ASP A 422 -14.15 -0.44 -7.08
C ASP A 422 -14.96 0.59 -6.28
N LYS A 423 -14.82 0.56 -4.96
CA LYS A 423 -15.51 1.45 -4.04
C LYS A 423 -14.66 2.69 -3.76
N MET A 424 -15.27 3.84 -3.95
CA MET A 424 -14.69 5.13 -3.60
C MET A 424 -15.57 5.88 -2.61
N ALA A 425 -14.98 6.81 -1.90
CA ALA A 425 -15.70 7.68 -0.98
C ALA A 425 -15.03 9.04 -0.84
N GLY A 426 -15.81 10.05 -0.46
CA GLY A 426 -15.29 11.28 0.11
C GLY A 426 -15.23 11.21 1.64
N ARG A 427 -14.86 12.31 2.28
CA ARG A 427 -14.78 12.43 3.75
C ARG A 427 -16.14 12.63 4.43
N HIS A 428 -17.19 12.94 3.68
CA HIS A 428 -18.53 13.32 4.18
C HIS A 428 -19.54 12.16 4.19
N GLY A 429 -19.08 10.92 4.22
CA GLY A 429 -19.96 9.76 4.17
C GLY A 429 -20.58 9.47 2.81
N ASN A 430 -20.17 10.16 1.77
CA ASN A 430 -20.57 9.93 0.39
C ASN A 430 -19.73 8.79 -0.20
N LYS A 431 -20.28 7.61 -0.21
CA LYS A 431 -19.70 6.40 -0.80
C LYS A 431 -20.34 6.09 -2.13
N GLY A 432 -19.58 5.53 -3.03
CA GLY A 432 -20.08 5.09 -4.32
C GLY A 432 -19.22 4.00 -4.94
N VAL A 433 -19.74 3.38 -5.99
CA VAL A 433 -19.07 2.35 -6.78
C VAL A 433 -18.89 2.88 -8.19
N ILE A 434 -17.73 2.65 -8.77
CA ILE A 434 -17.43 3.05 -10.15
C ILE A 434 -18.29 2.22 -11.09
N SER A 435 -19.10 2.90 -11.93
CA SER A 435 -19.96 2.27 -12.92
C SER A 435 -19.23 2.06 -14.24
N ARG A 436 -18.55 3.09 -14.71
CA ARG A 436 -17.89 3.10 -16.02
C ARG A 436 -16.67 4.02 -16.03
N VAL A 437 -15.67 3.64 -16.81
CA VAL A 437 -14.56 4.50 -17.23
C VAL A 437 -14.88 5.01 -18.62
N VAL A 438 -14.89 6.32 -18.79
CA VAL A 438 -15.27 6.99 -20.06
C VAL A 438 -14.01 7.62 -20.65
N PRO A 439 -13.80 7.51 -21.98
CA PRO A 439 -12.73 8.23 -22.67
C PRO A 439 -12.73 9.72 -22.34
N MET A 440 -11.56 10.31 -22.30
CA MET A 440 -11.38 11.70 -21.88
C MET A 440 -12.15 12.67 -22.80
N GLU A 441 -12.25 12.34 -24.08
CA GLU A 441 -12.93 13.12 -25.10
C GLU A 441 -14.45 13.17 -24.91
N ASP A 442 -15.03 12.09 -24.33
CA ASP A 442 -16.47 11.97 -24.11
C ASP A 442 -16.93 12.59 -22.77
N MET A 443 -15.99 12.94 -21.90
CA MET A 443 -16.29 13.56 -20.63
C MET A 443 -16.75 15.02 -20.80
N PRO A 444 -17.62 15.53 -19.91
CA PRO A 444 -17.91 16.96 -19.86
C PRO A 444 -16.62 17.76 -19.65
N PHE A 445 -16.52 18.92 -20.32
CA PHE A 445 -15.34 19.77 -20.22
C PHE A 445 -15.70 21.24 -19.98
N LEU A 446 -14.79 21.97 -19.38
CA LEU A 446 -14.88 23.40 -19.12
C LEU A 446 -14.60 24.23 -20.40
N ALA A 447 -14.88 25.53 -20.34
CA ALA A 447 -14.64 26.44 -21.46
C ALA A 447 -13.17 26.56 -21.90
N ASP A 448 -12.24 26.24 -20.97
CA ASP A 448 -10.79 26.18 -21.22
C ASP A 448 -10.33 24.84 -21.85
N GLY A 449 -11.29 23.91 -22.07
CA GLY A 449 -11.01 22.57 -22.60
C GLY A 449 -10.59 21.53 -21.54
N THR A 450 -10.54 21.88 -20.27
CA THR A 450 -10.19 20.94 -19.17
C THR A 450 -11.34 19.96 -18.95
N PRO A 451 -11.12 18.64 -19.11
CA PRO A 451 -12.16 17.64 -18.85
C PRO A 451 -12.39 17.46 -17.34
N VAL A 452 -13.61 17.11 -16.97
CA VAL A 452 -13.98 16.73 -15.61
C VAL A 452 -13.50 15.30 -15.32
N ASP A 453 -12.99 15.06 -14.14
CA ASP A 453 -12.49 13.74 -13.72
C ASP A 453 -13.60 12.81 -13.25
N PHE A 454 -14.55 13.34 -12.49
CA PHE A 454 -15.64 12.58 -11.84
C PHE A 454 -16.98 13.27 -12.07
N CYS A 455 -18.00 12.49 -12.43
CA CYS A 455 -19.38 12.97 -12.43
C CYS A 455 -20.16 12.29 -11.31
N LEU A 456 -20.60 13.06 -10.33
CA LEU A 456 -21.40 12.63 -9.20
C LEU A 456 -22.86 13.02 -9.36
N ASN A 457 -23.76 12.17 -8.84
CA ASN A 457 -25.18 12.46 -8.89
C ASN A 457 -25.56 13.51 -7.83
N PRO A 458 -26.19 14.63 -8.20
CA PRO A 458 -26.60 15.66 -7.27
C PRO A 458 -27.70 15.17 -6.30
N LEU A 459 -28.52 14.18 -6.67
CA LEU A 459 -29.58 13.62 -5.83
C LEU A 459 -29.02 12.93 -4.57
N GLY A 460 -27.75 12.58 -4.54
CA GLY A 460 -27.09 11.98 -3.37
C GLY A 460 -26.84 12.97 -2.23
N VAL A 461 -27.03 14.27 -2.41
CA VAL A 461 -26.76 15.30 -1.38
C VAL A 461 -27.97 15.63 -0.52
N PRO A 462 -29.16 16.01 -1.08
CA PRO A 462 -30.25 16.53 -0.28
C PRO A 462 -30.82 15.52 0.72
N SER A 463 -30.98 14.27 0.31
CA SER A 463 -31.56 13.21 1.14
C SER A 463 -30.65 12.79 2.30
N ARG A 464 -29.34 13.01 2.18
CA ARG A 464 -28.31 12.58 3.14
C ARG A 464 -27.81 13.72 4.02
N MET A 465 -28.18 14.95 3.71
CA MET A 465 -27.91 16.15 4.51
C MET A 465 -26.40 16.36 4.80
N ASN A 466 -25.53 15.91 3.93
CA ASN A 466 -24.07 16.10 4.02
C ASN A 466 -23.63 17.26 3.12
N VAL A 467 -24.09 18.46 3.44
CA VAL A 467 -23.84 19.68 2.67
C VAL A 467 -22.37 20.11 2.68
N GLY A 468 -21.63 19.74 3.72
CA GLY A 468 -20.20 20.03 3.84
C GLY A 468 -19.38 19.59 2.62
N GLN A 469 -19.82 18.55 1.90
CA GLN A 469 -19.16 18.12 0.66
C GLN A 469 -19.24 19.16 -0.47
N ILE A 470 -20.29 19.95 -0.53
CA ILE A 470 -20.44 21.02 -1.56
C ILE A 470 -19.55 22.21 -1.19
N LEU A 471 -19.52 22.59 0.12
CA LEU A 471 -18.64 23.64 0.61
C LEU A 471 -17.17 23.27 0.39
N GLU A 472 -16.80 22.02 0.65
CA GLU A 472 -15.44 21.49 0.32
C GLU A 472 -15.14 21.64 -1.17
N THR A 473 -16.08 21.28 -2.04
CA THR A 473 -15.89 21.34 -3.49
C THR A 473 -15.71 22.78 -3.98
N HIS A 474 -16.47 23.73 -3.46
CA HIS A 474 -16.34 25.15 -3.79
C HIS A 474 -15.02 25.74 -3.29
N MET A 475 -14.66 25.44 -2.03
CA MET A 475 -13.39 25.91 -1.48
C MET A 475 -12.20 25.28 -2.20
N GLY A 476 -12.27 24.00 -2.56
CA GLY A 476 -11.24 23.34 -3.36
C GLY A 476 -11.12 23.94 -4.77
N TRP A 477 -12.24 24.39 -5.35
CA TRP A 477 -12.20 25.10 -6.62
C TRP A 477 -11.50 26.45 -6.52
N ALA A 478 -11.79 27.22 -5.46
CA ALA A 478 -11.11 28.47 -5.15
C ALA A 478 -9.60 28.24 -4.92
N ALA A 479 -9.24 27.23 -4.11
CA ALA A 479 -7.86 26.85 -3.83
C ALA A 479 -7.06 26.55 -5.10
N ARG A 480 -7.65 25.80 -6.02
CA ARG A 480 -7.05 25.51 -7.33
C ARG A 480 -6.91 26.76 -8.20
N GLY A 481 -7.94 27.61 -8.25
CA GLY A 481 -7.90 28.85 -9.05
C GLY A 481 -6.83 29.82 -8.58
N LEU A 482 -6.62 29.90 -7.26
CA LEU A 482 -5.52 30.67 -6.69
C LEU A 482 -4.15 30.07 -7.06
N GLY A 483 -4.04 28.73 -7.05
CA GLY A 483 -2.83 28.03 -7.49
C GLY A 483 -2.48 28.30 -8.97
N ILE A 484 -3.47 28.31 -9.86
CA ILE A 484 -3.28 28.64 -11.29
C ILE A 484 -2.74 30.06 -11.44
N LYS A 485 -3.26 31.04 -10.69
CA LYS A 485 -2.73 32.41 -10.71
C LYS A 485 -1.25 32.48 -10.27
N VAL A 486 -0.85 31.66 -9.29
CA VAL A 486 0.55 31.58 -8.86
C VAL A 486 1.40 30.92 -9.95
N ASP A 487 0.91 29.88 -10.62
CA ASP A 487 1.63 29.21 -11.72
C ASP A 487 1.82 30.14 -12.93
N ASP A 488 0.78 30.90 -13.32
CA ASP A 488 0.87 31.93 -14.35
C ASP A 488 1.92 32.99 -14.01
N ALA A 489 1.97 33.44 -12.75
CA ALA A 489 2.96 34.40 -12.27
C ALA A 489 4.39 33.81 -12.26
N LEU A 490 4.55 32.52 -11.93
CA LEU A 490 5.83 31.81 -12.06
C LEU A 490 6.29 31.70 -13.51
N ASP A 491 5.37 31.46 -14.43
CA ASP A 491 5.68 31.43 -15.86
C ASP A 491 6.06 32.81 -16.40
N GLU A 492 5.45 33.87 -15.90
CA GLU A 492 5.85 35.25 -16.20
C GLU A 492 7.24 35.55 -15.65
N TYR A 493 7.55 35.17 -14.40
CA TYR A 493 8.88 35.26 -13.83
C TYR A 493 9.94 34.53 -14.66
N ARG A 494 9.65 33.30 -15.12
CA ARG A 494 10.57 32.52 -15.98
C ARG A 494 10.89 33.24 -17.31
N ARG A 495 9.99 34.09 -17.79
CA ARG A 495 10.17 34.85 -19.04
C ARG A 495 10.81 36.20 -18.83
N SER A 496 10.45 36.94 -17.76
CA SER A 496 10.85 38.34 -17.52
C SER A 496 12.00 38.47 -16.50
N GLY A 497 12.14 37.52 -15.57
CA GLY A 497 13.03 37.63 -14.42
C GLY A 497 12.53 38.61 -13.33
N ASP A 498 11.27 39.11 -13.43
CA ASP A 498 10.67 40.02 -12.45
C ASP A 498 9.87 39.21 -11.42
N LEU A 499 10.23 39.41 -10.14
CA LEU A 499 9.63 38.71 -8.99
C LEU A 499 8.31 39.35 -8.53
N THR A 500 8.00 40.57 -9.01
CA THR A 500 6.84 41.32 -8.57
C THR A 500 5.50 40.58 -8.81
N PRO A 501 5.24 39.95 -9.99
CA PRO A 501 4.02 39.21 -10.22
C PRO A 501 3.85 38.00 -9.25
N VAL A 502 4.97 37.33 -8.91
CA VAL A 502 4.93 36.18 -7.97
C VAL A 502 4.58 36.66 -6.57
N ARG A 503 5.16 37.77 -6.12
CA ARG A 503 4.84 38.37 -4.81
C ARG A 503 3.40 38.81 -4.72
N GLU A 504 2.86 39.41 -5.79
CA GLU A 504 1.47 39.83 -5.84
C GLU A 504 0.50 38.63 -5.87
N ALA A 505 0.79 37.59 -6.65
CA ALA A 505 0.00 36.38 -6.69
C ALA A 505 -0.02 35.66 -5.33
N MET A 506 1.12 35.56 -4.65
CA MET A 506 1.22 35.00 -3.30
C MET A 506 0.46 35.84 -2.27
N ARG A 507 0.50 37.17 -2.38
CA ARG A 507 -0.27 38.07 -1.53
C ARG A 507 -1.78 37.91 -1.72
N ILE A 508 -2.25 37.74 -2.95
CA ILE A 508 -3.65 37.46 -3.26
C ILE A 508 -4.07 36.09 -2.71
N ALA A 509 -3.19 35.09 -2.80
CA ALA A 509 -3.46 33.73 -2.35
C ALA A 509 -3.58 33.63 -0.82
N TYR A 510 -2.64 34.20 -0.07
CA TYR A 510 -2.58 34.09 1.39
C TYR A 510 -3.25 35.24 2.13
N GLY A 511 -3.54 36.35 1.45
CA GLY A 511 -4.02 37.59 2.07
C GLY A 511 -2.89 38.44 2.66
N ASP A 512 -3.21 39.73 2.92
CA ASP A 512 -2.20 40.72 3.34
C ASP A 512 -1.55 40.35 4.67
N GLU A 513 -2.32 39.93 5.68
CA GLU A 513 -1.81 39.65 7.03
C GLU A 513 -0.81 38.47 7.02
N VAL A 514 -1.17 37.32 6.46
CA VAL A 514 -0.31 36.13 6.42
C VAL A 514 0.92 36.37 5.53
N TYR A 515 0.73 37.13 4.45
CA TYR A 515 1.87 37.47 3.57
C TYR A 515 2.90 38.33 4.28
N GLU A 516 2.47 39.33 5.04
CA GLU A 516 3.39 40.23 5.78
C GLU A 516 4.06 39.52 6.96
N GLU A 517 3.38 38.58 7.63
CA GLU A 517 3.94 37.85 8.77
C GLU A 517 4.98 36.78 8.40
N GLY A 518 4.87 36.17 7.24
CA GLY A 518 5.69 34.99 6.92
C GLY A 518 6.39 34.96 5.56
N LEU A 519 5.89 35.68 4.55
CA LEU A 519 6.37 35.58 3.18
C LEU A 519 7.11 36.80 2.66
N SER A 520 6.86 38.00 3.25
CA SER A 520 7.43 39.28 2.79
C SER A 520 8.95 39.30 2.83
N ASP A 521 9.55 38.74 3.89
CA ASP A 521 10.98 38.75 4.18
C ASP A 521 11.73 37.51 3.65
N MET A 522 11.06 36.65 2.91
CA MET A 522 11.70 35.45 2.34
C MET A 522 12.67 35.78 1.24
N ASP A 523 13.80 35.05 1.23
CA ASP A 523 14.76 35.05 0.14
C ASP A 523 14.10 34.64 -1.18
N GLU A 524 14.59 35.18 -2.31
CA GLU A 524 14.07 34.87 -3.65
C GLU A 524 13.93 33.38 -3.92
N ASN A 525 14.96 32.59 -3.62
CA ASN A 525 14.93 31.14 -3.85
C ASN A 525 13.87 30.42 -3.01
N ARG A 526 13.73 30.79 -1.74
CA ARG A 526 12.72 30.24 -0.85
C ARG A 526 11.29 30.61 -1.27
N LEU A 527 11.09 31.86 -1.70
CA LEU A 527 9.82 32.32 -2.20
C LEU A 527 9.42 31.58 -3.49
N LEU A 528 10.35 31.36 -4.41
CA LEU A 528 10.11 30.58 -5.63
C LEU A 528 9.82 29.12 -5.34
N GLU A 529 10.49 28.52 -4.36
CA GLU A 529 10.21 27.15 -3.91
C GLU A 529 8.82 27.07 -3.27
N ALA A 530 8.46 28.01 -2.40
CA ALA A 530 7.13 28.10 -1.81
C ALA A 530 6.03 28.31 -2.87
N ALA A 531 6.23 29.21 -3.84
CA ALA A 531 5.31 29.43 -4.95
C ALA A 531 5.16 28.17 -5.82
N GLY A 532 6.25 27.45 -6.09
CA GLY A 532 6.23 26.17 -6.82
C GLY A 532 5.43 25.07 -6.14
N ASN A 533 5.45 25.02 -4.81
CA ASN A 533 4.71 24.04 -4.02
C ASN A 533 3.18 24.27 -4.08
N VAL A 534 2.75 25.53 -4.17
CA VAL A 534 1.31 25.91 -4.20
C VAL A 534 0.77 26.15 -5.61
N ALA A 535 1.57 26.02 -6.64
CA ALA A 535 1.15 26.17 -8.04
C ALA A 535 0.02 25.21 -8.46
N ARG A 536 -0.07 24.04 -7.84
CA ARG A 536 -1.15 23.07 -8.08
C ARG A 536 -2.45 23.37 -7.33
N GLY A 537 -2.40 24.22 -6.35
CA GLY A 537 -3.50 24.63 -5.49
C GLY A 537 -2.98 25.10 -4.13
N VAL A 538 -3.58 26.15 -3.60
CA VAL A 538 -3.21 26.73 -2.30
C VAL A 538 -3.93 25.93 -1.19
N PRO A 539 -3.21 25.28 -0.25
CA PRO A 539 -3.84 24.57 0.84
C PRO A 539 -4.61 25.53 1.76
N ILE A 540 -5.85 25.18 2.09
CA ILE A 540 -6.71 25.97 2.97
C ILE A 540 -7.13 25.12 4.16
N ALA A 541 -6.91 25.61 5.37
CA ALA A 541 -7.34 24.94 6.59
C ALA A 541 -8.68 25.51 7.09
N THR A 542 -9.66 24.63 7.29
CA THR A 542 -10.96 24.95 7.91
C THR A 542 -11.15 24.10 9.17
N PRO A 543 -10.76 24.60 10.36
CA PRO A 543 -10.88 23.85 11.62
C PRO A 543 -12.33 23.43 11.90
N VAL A 544 -12.50 22.27 12.50
CA VAL A 544 -13.82 21.75 12.87
C VAL A 544 -14.46 22.67 13.92
N PHE A 545 -15.72 23.07 13.70
CA PHE A 545 -16.52 24.02 14.49
C PHE A 545 -16.02 25.47 14.55
N ASP A 546 -14.95 25.78 13.85
CA ASP A 546 -14.37 27.12 13.73
C ASP A 546 -13.84 27.35 12.32
N GLY A 547 -14.55 26.85 11.33
CA GLY A 547 -14.17 26.90 9.92
C GLY A 547 -14.76 28.08 9.17
N ALA A 548 -14.45 28.11 7.87
CA ALA A 548 -14.95 29.11 6.95
C ALA A 548 -16.48 29.08 6.85
N LYS A 549 -17.11 30.24 6.82
CA LYS A 549 -18.53 30.40 6.59
C LYS A 549 -18.82 30.52 5.09
N GLU A 550 -20.12 30.47 4.72
CA GLU A 550 -20.56 30.60 3.33
C GLU A 550 -20.02 31.88 2.65
N GLY A 551 -20.02 33.01 3.39
CA GLY A 551 -19.44 34.28 2.89
C GLY A 551 -17.95 34.17 2.56
N ASP A 552 -17.18 33.52 3.41
CA ASP A 552 -15.74 33.34 3.21
C ASP A 552 -15.43 32.45 2.00
N VAL A 553 -16.29 31.44 1.76
CA VAL A 553 -16.20 30.57 0.58
C VAL A 553 -16.47 31.35 -0.70
N ASN A 554 -17.53 32.20 -0.69
CA ASN A 554 -17.88 33.02 -1.82
C ASN A 554 -16.78 34.06 -2.13
N ASP A 555 -16.24 34.70 -1.11
CA ASP A 555 -15.11 35.64 -1.26
C ASP A 555 -13.86 34.94 -1.84
N ALA A 556 -13.57 33.72 -1.39
CA ALA A 556 -12.46 32.93 -1.94
C ALA A 556 -12.67 32.62 -3.43
N LEU A 557 -13.89 32.23 -3.85
CA LEU A 557 -14.22 31.99 -5.25
C LEU A 557 -14.04 33.27 -6.11
N VAL A 558 -14.49 34.42 -5.62
CA VAL A 558 -14.31 35.70 -6.32
C VAL A 558 -12.83 36.08 -6.41
N ARG A 559 -12.04 35.91 -5.36
CA ARG A 559 -10.58 36.13 -5.39
C ARG A 559 -9.88 35.22 -6.40
N ALA A 560 -10.34 33.98 -6.52
CA ALA A 560 -9.82 33.03 -7.53
C ALA A 560 -10.22 33.41 -8.97
N GLY A 561 -11.24 34.29 -9.14
CA GLY A 561 -11.74 34.72 -10.45
C GLY A 561 -12.91 33.88 -10.98
N PHE A 562 -13.55 33.10 -10.11
CA PHE A 562 -14.72 32.30 -10.42
C PHE A 562 -16.03 32.98 -10.04
N SER A 563 -17.16 32.40 -10.51
CA SER A 563 -18.49 32.88 -10.14
C SER A 563 -18.74 32.64 -8.65
N GLU A 564 -19.35 33.61 -7.97
CA GLU A 564 -19.78 33.50 -6.57
C GLU A 564 -20.66 32.26 -6.30
N SER A 565 -21.44 31.81 -7.30
CA SER A 565 -22.29 30.63 -7.19
C SER A 565 -21.53 29.29 -7.22
N GLY A 566 -20.23 29.28 -7.52
CA GLY A 566 -19.44 28.04 -7.71
C GLY A 566 -19.87 27.19 -8.90
N GLN A 567 -20.73 27.73 -9.77
CA GLN A 567 -21.21 27.05 -10.98
C GLN A 567 -20.42 27.49 -12.20
N SER A 568 -20.14 26.52 -13.07
CA SER A 568 -19.41 26.72 -14.34
C SER A 568 -20.23 26.21 -15.51
N VAL A 569 -19.99 26.80 -16.65
CA VAL A 569 -20.56 26.34 -17.92
C VAL A 569 -19.75 25.14 -18.39
N LEU A 570 -20.43 24.02 -18.64
CA LEU A 570 -19.83 22.80 -19.17
C LEU A 570 -20.35 22.51 -20.58
N PHE A 571 -19.53 21.81 -21.35
CA PHE A 571 -19.83 21.31 -22.68
C PHE A 571 -19.84 19.80 -22.69
N ASP A 572 -20.74 19.17 -23.47
CA ASP A 572 -20.77 17.71 -23.63
C ASP A 572 -19.64 17.27 -24.57
N GLY A 573 -18.74 16.42 -24.11
CA GLY A 573 -17.62 15.90 -24.92
C GLY A 573 -18.03 15.19 -26.18
N ARG A 574 -19.21 14.58 -26.22
CA ARG A 574 -19.70 13.82 -27.38
C ARG A 574 -20.34 14.68 -28.46
N THR A 575 -21.08 15.73 -28.07
CA THR A 575 -21.81 16.61 -29.00
C THR A 575 -21.11 17.93 -29.21
N GLY A 576 -20.26 18.36 -28.27
CA GLY A 576 -19.67 19.70 -28.27
C GLY A 576 -20.63 20.81 -27.87
N GLU A 577 -21.88 20.46 -27.53
CA GLU A 577 -22.90 21.43 -27.17
C GLU A 577 -22.80 21.83 -25.70
N GLN A 578 -23.17 23.07 -25.42
CA GLN A 578 -23.24 23.55 -24.03
C GLN A 578 -24.44 22.93 -23.31
N PHE A 579 -24.26 22.54 -22.03
CA PHE A 579 -25.38 22.11 -21.21
C PHE A 579 -26.33 23.27 -20.91
N SER A 580 -27.62 22.97 -20.84
CA SER A 580 -28.70 23.96 -20.69
C SER A 580 -28.64 24.79 -19.43
N ARG A 581 -27.95 24.31 -18.38
CA ARG A 581 -27.77 24.98 -17.08
C ARG A 581 -26.32 24.92 -16.64
N PRO A 582 -25.83 25.95 -15.94
CA PRO A 582 -24.52 25.87 -15.30
C PRO A 582 -24.51 24.76 -14.27
N VAL A 583 -23.35 24.12 -14.09
CA VAL A 583 -23.12 22.94 -13.25
C VAL A 583 -22.17 23.31 -12.13
N THR A 584 -22.41 22.78 -10.94
CA THR A 584 -21.45 22.89 -9.82
C THR A 584 -20.23 22.06 -10.14
N VAL A 585 -19.09 22.72 -10.36
CA VAL A 585 -17.79 22.11 -10.61
C VAL A 585 -16.80 22.57 -9.52
N GLY A 586 -15.93 21.69 -9.12
CA GLY A 586 -14.88 22.06 -8.19
C GLY A 586 -13.89 20.95 -7.93
N VAL A 587 -13.02 21.14 -6.98
CA VAL A 587 -12.05 20.13 -6.55
C VAL A 587 -12.52 19.51 -5.26
N LYS A 588 -12.56 18.18 -5.25
CA LYS A 588 -12.95 17.37 -4.10
C LYS A 588 -11.89 16.34 -3.78
N TYR A 589 -11.68 16.09 -2.49
CA TYR A 589 -10.78 15.06 -2.02
C TYR A 589 -11.49 13.71 -1.94
N LEU A 590 -11.06 12.75 -2.76
CA LEU A 590 -11.63 11.42 -2.83
C LEU A 590 -10.65 10.35 -2.35
N LEU A 591 -11.19 9.32 -1.71
CA LEU A 591 -10.47 8.19 -1.14
C LEU A 591 -10.80 6.91 -1.94
N LYS A 592 -9.79 6.12 -2.26
CA LYS A 592 -9.96 4.75 -2.73
C LYS A 592 -10.05 3.84 -1.50
N LEU A 593 -11.12 3.07 -1.37
CA LEU A 593 -11.32 2.19 -0.23
C LEU A 593 -10.79 0.79 -0.48
N HIS A 594 -10.46 0.07 0.59
CA HIS A 594 -9.94 -1.31 0.55
C HIS A 594 -11.02 -2.36 0.24
N HIS A 595 -12.00 -1.99 -0.61
CA HIS A 595 -13.05 -2.85 -1.13
C HIS A 595 -12.92 -2.92 -2.66
N LEU A 596 -11.82 -3.54 -3.11
CA LEU A 596 -11.50 -3.66 -4.52
C LEU A 596 -12.26 -4.83 -5.14
N VAL A 597 -12.68 -4.67 -6.39
CA VAL A 597 -13.45 -5.69 -7.11
C VAL A 597 -12.66 -6.99 -7.29
N ASP A 598 -11.34 -6.91 -7.50
CA ASP A 598 -10.48 -8.08 -7.69
C ASP A 598 -10.51 -9.04 -6.49
N ASP A 599 -10.63 -8.50 -5.28
CA ASP A 599 -10.72 -9.30 -4.06
C ASP A 599 -12.09 -9.95 -3.87
N LYS A 600 -13.13 -9.48 -4.56
CA LYS A 600 -14.53 -9.90 -4.39
C LYS A 600 -15.10 -10.68 -5.56
N ILE A 601 -14.56 -10.50 -6.76
CA ILE A 601 -15.01 -11.24 -7.95
C ILE A 601 -14.74 -12.73 -7.77
N HIS A 602 -15.76 -13.54 -7.99
CA HIS A 602 -15.67 -14.97 -7.82
C HIS A 602 -16.62 -15.70 -8.76
N ALA A 603 -16.15 -16.78 -9.36
CA ALA A 603 -16.95 -17.66 -10.19
C ALA A 603 -16.61 -19.13 -9.87
N ARG A 604 -17.57 -20.02 -10.05
CA ARG A 604 -17.39 -21.46 -9.86
C ARG A 604 -18.17 -22.23 -10.92
N SER A 605 -17.56 -23.28 -11.43
CA SER A 605 -18.25 -24.32 -12.17
C SER A 605 -18.40 -25.57 -11.30
N THR A 606 -17.31 -26.22 -10.97
CA THR A 606 -17.21 -27.37 -10.06
C THR A 606 -16.18 -27.05 -8.99
N GLY A 607 -16.33 -27.63 -7.81
CA GLY A 607 -15.41 -27.38 -6.70
C GLY A 607 -15.70 -28.33 -5.52
N PRO A 608 -15.17 -28.00 -4.32
CA PRO A 608 -15.33 -28.83 -3.14
C PRO A 608 -16.76 -28.81 -2.60
N TYR A 609 -17.17 -29.92 -2.00
CA TYR A 609 -18.50 -30.14 -1.40
C TYR A 609 -18.37 -30.49 0.07
N SER A 610 -19.41 -30.19 0.85
CA SER A 610 -19.51 -30.62 2.25
C SER A 610 -19.54 -32.12 2.38
N LEU A 611 -18.90 -32.66 3.40
CA LEU A 611 -18.86 -34.12 3.61
C LEU A 611 -20.22 -34.72 3.98
N VAL A 612 -21.06 -34.04 4.76
CA VAL A 612 -22.34 -34.56 5.26
C VAL A 612 -23.45 -34.28 4.27
N THR A 613 -23.67 -33.04 3.89
CA THR A 613 -24.80 -32.64 3.04
C THR A 613 -24.50 -32.72 1.56
N GLN A 614 -23.26 -32.94 1.15
CA GLN A 614 -22.81 -32.93 -0.25
C GLN A 614 -23.17 -31.66 -1.03
N GLN A 615 -23.42 -30.56 -0.32
CA GLN A 615 -23.68 -29.26 -0.90
C GLN A 615 -22.34 -28.53 -1.19
N PRO A 616 -22.30 -27.64 -2.21
CA PRO A 616 -21.13 -26.79 -2.44
C PRO A 616 -20.76 -25.99 -1.18
N LEU A 617 -19.46 -25.90 -0.89
CA LEU A 617 -18.98 -25.01 0.18
C LEU A 617 -19.29 -23.55 -0.15
N GLY A 618 -19.32 -22.68 0.84
CA GLY A 618 -19.50 -21.24 0.68
C GLY A 618 -18.18 -20.47 0.73
N GLY A 619 -18.16 -19.28 0.12
CA GLY A 619 -17.05 -18.34 0.20
C GLY A 619 -15.99 -18.49 -0.90
N LYS A 620 -15.38 -17.36 -1.29
CA LYS A 620 -14.35 -17.28 -2.34
C LYS A 620 -13.09 -18.09 -1.96
N ALA A 621 -12.66 -18.02 -0.71
CA ALA A 621 -11.44 -18.68 -0.23
C ALA A 621 -11.49 -20.21 -0.35
N GLN A 622 -12.67 -20.80 -0.32
CA GLN A 622 -12.92 -22.24 -0.42
C GLN A 622 -13.35 -22.66 -1.82
N PHE A 623 -13.25 -21.80 -2.80
CA PHE A 623 -13.80 -22.00 -4.14
C PHE A 623 -15.26 -22.44 -4.08
N GLY A 624 -16.04 -21.75 -3.25
CA GLY A 624 -17.45 -22.09 -2.94
C GLY A 624 -18.43 -21.52 -3.94
N GLY A 625 -19.68 -21.97 -3.83
CA GLY A 625 -20.81 -21.46 -4.61
C GLY A 625 -21.58 -20.37 -3.88
N GLN A 626 -22.49 -19.73 -4.62
CA GLN A 626 -23.42 -18.75 -4.06
C GLN A 626 -24.54 -19.46 -3.29
N ARG A 627 -25.00 -18.82 -2.22
CA ARG A 627 -26.14 -19.31 -1.46
C ARG A 627 -27.45 -18.93 -2.17
N PHE A 628 -28.23 -19.93 -2.57
CA PHE A 628 -29.61 -19.76 -3.00
C PHE A 628 -30.54 -19.95 -1.80
N GLY A 629 -30.92 -18.83 -1.19
CA GLY A 629 -31.68 -18.84 0.06
C GLY A 629 -33.17 -19.11 -0.12
N GLU A 630 -33.91 -19.15 0.99
CA GLU A 630 -35.34 -19.38 1.01
C GLU A 630 -36.14 -18.33 0.23
N MET A 631 -35.71 -17.04 0.33
CA MET A 631 -36.37 -15.96 -0.40
C MET A 631 -36.16 -16.05 -1.92
N GLU A 632 -35.02 -16.49 -2.38
CA GLU A 632 -34.73 -16.72 -3.81
C GLU A 632 -35.53 -17.88 -4.36
N VAL A 633 -35.80 -18.92 -3.55
CA VAL A 633 -36.70 -20.01 -3.90
C VAL A 633 -38.12 -19.47 -4.10
N TRP A 634 -38.63 -18.65 -3.21
CA TRP A 634 -39.94 -17.99 -3.35
C TRP A 634 -40.06 -17.16 -4.61
N ALA A 635 -38.98 -16.47 -5.00
CA ALA A 635 -38.96 -15.69 -6.23
C ALA A 635 -39.13 -16.58 -7.47
N LEU A 636 -38.47 -17.76 -7.53
CA LEU A 636 -38.65 -18.71 -8.63
C LEU A 636 -40.02 -19.36 -8.61
N GLU A 637 -40.61 -19.66 -7.44
CA GLU A 637 -41.97 -20.11 -7.31
C GLU A 637 -42.97 -19.07 -7.84
N ALA A 638 -42.78 -17.81 -7.54
CA ALA A 638 -43.64 -16.73 -8.03
C ALA A 638 -43.61 -16.58 -9.56
N TYR A 639 -42.46 -16.85 -10.20
CA TYR A 639 -42.36 -16.90 -11.66
C TYR A 639 -42.90 -18.18 -12.28
N GLY A 640 -43.19 -19.22 -11.48
CA GLY A 640 -43.58 -20.53 -11.98
C GLY A 640 -42.46 -21.30 -12.70
N ALA A 641 -41.20 -20.96 -12.43
CA ALA A 641 -40.02 -21.56 -13.05
C ALA A 641 -39.63 -22.89 -12.37
N ALA A 642 -40.47 -23.93 -12.53
CA ALA A 642 -40.33 -25.20 -11.82
C ALA A 642 -39.06 -25.96 -12.21
N TYR A 643 -38.72 -26.05 -13.47
CA TYR A 643 -37.50 -26.73 -13.93
C TYR A 643 -36.23 -26.05 -13.49
N THR A 644 -36.18 -24.72 -13.50
CA THR A 644 -35.06 -23.95 -13.00
C THR A 644 -34.87 -24.16 -11.49
N LEU A 645 -35.96 -24.18 -10.73
CA LEU A 645 -35.92 -24.47 -9.30
C LEU A 645 -35.43 -25.89 -9.01
N GLN A 646 -35.94 -26.87 -9.75
CA GLN A 646 -35.49 -28.27 -9.62
C GLN A 646 -34.00 -28.41 -9.92
N GLU A 647 -33.50 -27.77 -10.97
CA GLU A 647 -32.08 -27.77 -11.31
C GLU A 647 -31.22 -27.16 -10.19
N MET A 648 -31.65 -26.03 -9.65
CA MET A 648 -30.93 -25.35 -8.54
C MET A 648 -30.86 -26.20 -7.28
N LEU A 649 -31.92 -26.92 -6.96
CA LEU A 649 -32.03 -27.75 -5.75
C LEU A 649 -31.35 -29.11 -5.86
N THR A 650 -31.17 -29.64 -7.05
CA THR A 650 -30.68 -31.02 -7.28
C THR A 650 -29.29 -31.03 -7.92
N VAL A 651 -29.21 -30.96 -9.23
CA VAL A 651 -27.97 -31.18 -9.98
C VAL A 651 -26.91 -30.10 -9.81
N LYS A 652 -27.31 -28.92 -9.47
CA LYS A 652 -26.37 -27.81 -9.13
C LYS A 652 -25.96 -27.82 -7.66
N SER A 653 -26.56 -28.62 -6.81
CA SER A 653 -26.33 -28.63 -5.37
C SER A 653 -25.87 -29.98 -4.85
N ASP A 654 -26.81 -30.80 -4.37
CA ASP A 654 -26.53 -31.98 -3.54
C ASP A 654 -26.89 -33.34 -4.17
N ASP A 655 -27.39 -33.39 -5.39
CA ASP A 655 -27.58 -34.65 -6.12
C ASP A 655 -26.23 -35.14 -6.68
N VAL A 656 -25.59 -36.07 -5.99
CA VAL A 656 -24.25 -36.59 -6.33
C VAL A 656 -24.21 -37.27 -7.69
N ALA A 657 -25.20 -38.11 -7.99
CA ALA A 657 -25.26 -38.81 -9.26
C ALA A 657 -25.71 -37.89 -10.41
N GLY A 658 -26.70 -37.02 -10.17
CA GLY A 658 -27.24 -36.09 -11.16
C GLY A 658 -26.22 -35.06 -11.63
N ARG A 659 -25.43 -34.48 -10.73
CA ARG A 659 -24.38 -33.48 -11.11
C ARG A 659 -23.31 -34.08 -12.02
N THR A 660 -22.92 -35.34 -11.80
CA THR A 660 -21.97 -36.05 -12.65
C THR A 660 -22.55 -36.32 -14.04
N LYS A 661 -23.79 -36.82 -14.12
CA LYS A 661 -24.49 -37.06 -15.39
C LYS A 661 -24.69 -35.79 -16.20
N VAL A 662 -25.07 -34.66 -15.55
CA VAL A 662 -25.25 -33.39 -16.23
C VAL A 662 -23.92 -32.87 -16.78
N TYR A 663 -22.81 -32.97 -16.03
CA TYR A 663 -21.51 -32.57 -16.52
C TYR A 663 -21.10 -33.44 -17.75
N GLU A 664 -21.35 -34.75 -17.71
CA GLU A 664 -21.11 -35.67 -18.82
C GLU A 664 -21.96 -35.29 -20.05
N SER A 665 -23.25 -34.98 -19.86
CA SER A 665 -24.17 -34.55 -20.93
C SER A 665 -23.70 -33.24 -21.58
N ILE A 666 -23.26 -32.26 -20.79
CA ILE A 666 -22.72 -30.99 -21.32
C ILE A 666 -21.47 -31.25 -22.18
N VAL A 667 -20.55 -32.10 -21.74
CA VAL A 667 -19.35 -32.46 -22.49
C VAL A 667 -19.68 -33.17 -23.79
N LYS A 668 -20.71 -34.04 -23.79
CA LYS A 668 -21.17 -34.76 -24.97
C LYS A 668 -22.06 -33.92 -25.91
N GLY A 669 -22.56 -32.77 -25.44
CA GLY A 669 -23.50 -31.92 -26.19
C GLY A 669 -24.94 -32.48 -26.21
N GLU A 670 -25.31 -33.27 -25.21
CA GLU A 670 -26.64 -33.82 -25.02
C GLU A 670 -27.47 -32.95 -24.07
N ASP A 671 -28.78 -32.77 -24.37
CA ASP A 671 -29.67 -31.90 -23.55
C ASP A 671 -30.44 -32.71 -22.47
N ASN A 672 -30.04 -33.92 -22.17
CA ASN A 672 -30.74 -34.78 -21.21
C ASN A 672 -30.40 -34.37 -19.76
N PHE A 673 -31.48 -34.12 -19.02
CA PHE A 673 -31.43 -33.78 -17.61
C PHE A 673 -32.39 -34.70 -16.84
N GLU A 674 -31.83 -35.51 -15.95
CA GLU A 674 -32.58 -36.31 -14.99
C GLU A 674 -32.18 -35.89 -13.58
N ALA A 675 -33.14 -35.38 -12.81
CA ALA A 675 -32.94 -35.05 -11.42
C ALA A 675 -33.06 -36.28 -10.54
N GLY A 676 -32.11 -36.48 -9.64
CA GLY A 676 -32.17 -37.50 -8.60
C GLY A 676 -32.74 -36.97 -7.28
N VAL A 677 -32.55 -37.73 -6.22
CA VAL A 677 -32.92 -37.32 -4.85
C VAL A 677 -31.78 -36.54 -4.22
N PRO A 678 -32.03 -35.34 -3.64
CA PRO A 678 -31.04 -34.60 -2.91
C PRO A 678 -30.44 -35.37 -1.72
N GLU A 679 -29.13 -35.34 -1.54
CA GLU A 679 -28.46 -36.03 -0.44
C GLU A 679 -28.88 -35.49 0.94
N SER A 680 -29.20 -34.20 1.03
CA SER A 680 -29.76 -33.58 2.25
C SER A 680 -31.08 -34.23 2.68
N PHE A 681 -31.90 -34.71 1.73
CA PHE A 681 -33.10 -35.48 2.03
C PHE A 681 -32.77 -36.88 2.59
N ASN A 682 -31.76 -37.56 2.05
CA ASN A 682 -31.27 -38.82 2.60
C ASN A 682 -30.76 -38.67 4.03
N VAL A 683 -30.04 -37.57 4.34
CA VAL A 683 -29.61 -37.23 5.70
C VAL A 683 -30.82 -37.05 6.61
N LEU A 684 -31.86 -36.31 6.16
CA LEU A 684 -33.10 -36.15 6.92
C LEU A 684 -33.79 -37.47 7.23
N VAL A 685 -33.92 -38.36 6.24
CA VAL A 685 -34.48 -39.72 6.41
C VAL A 685 -33.72 -40.49 7.49
N LYS A 686 -32.38 -40.45 7.44
CA LYS A 686 -31.53 -41.13 8.44
C LYS A 686 -31.69 -40.54 9.83
N GLU A 687 -31.79 -39.24 9.97
CA GLU A 687 -32.00 -38.56 11.25
C GLU A 687 -33.39 -38.88 11.83
N VAL A 688 -34.44 -38.85 11.01
CA VAL A 688 -35.80 -39.24 11.44
C VAL A 688 -35.83 -40.69 11.90
N ARG A 689 -35.18 -41.60 11.16
CA ARG A 689 -35.04 -42.99 11.59
C ARG A 689 -34.25 -43.14 12.88
N GLY A 690 -33.22 -42.31 13.09
CA GLY A 690 -32.45 -42.22 14.34
C GLY A 690 -33.31 -41.81 15.56
N LEU A 691 -34.39 -41.08 15.34
CA LEU A 691 -35.39 -40.75 16.38
C LEU A 691 -36.43 -41.89 16.63
N GLY A 692 -36.29 -43.03 15.95
CA GLY A 692 -37.19 -44.16 16.10
C GLY A 692 -38.45 -44.07 15.26
N LEU A 693 -38.54 -43.12 14.33
CA LEU A 693 -39.65 -42.99 13.37
C LEU A 693 -39.26 -43.67 12.04
N ASN A 694 -40.19 -44.44 11.45
CA ASN A 694 -39.94 -44.99 10.14
C ASN A 694 -40.36 -43.98 9.05
N MET A 695 -39.47 -43.77 8.09
CA MET A 695 -39.68 -42.96 6.90
C MET A 695 -39.18 -43.73 5.69
N GLU A 696 -40.06 -44.02 4.75
CA GLU A 696 -39.76 -44.78 3.53
C GLU A 696 -40.20 -43.98 2.29
N LEU A 697 -39.46 -44.11 1.21
CA LEU A 697 -39.85 -43.65 -0.11
C LEU A 697 -40.58 -44.80 -0.80
N LEU A 698 -41.77 -44.55 -1.23
CA LEU A 698 -42.57 -45.52 -2.00
C LEU A 698 -42.53 -45.09 -3.48
N ASP A 699 -42.35 -46.08 -4.36
CA ASP A 699 -42.49 -45.84 -5.80
C ASP A 699 -43.96 -45.69 -6.16
N ALA A 700 -44.29 -44.71 -6.97
CA ALA A 700 -45.67 -44.39 -7.35
C ALA A 700 -46.39 -45.51 -8.17
N GLU A 701 -45.62 -46.47 -8.63
CA GLU A 701 -46.17 -47.65 -9.41
C GLU A 701 -46.68 -48.80 -8.55
N GLU A 702 -46.49 -48.77 -7.22
CA GLU A 702 -46.98 -49.86 -6.35
C GLU A 702 -48.39 -49.64 -5.76
N ASP A 703 -49.06 -48.54 -6.13
CA ASP A 703 -50.37 -48.15 -5.63
C ASP A 703 -51.51 -48.30 -6.70
N GLU A 704 -51.36 -49.12 -7.77
CA GLU A 704 -52.49 -49.53 -8.63
C GLU A 704 -52.96 -50.93 -8.35
#